data_1b3d7bb70470a182fd285345cf698cf7
#
_entry.id   1b3d7bb70470a182fd285345cf698cf7
#
_cell.length_a   1.000
_cell.length_b   1.000
_cell.length_c   1.000
_cell.angle_alpha   90.00
_cell.angle_beta   90.00
_cell.angle_gamma   90.00
#
_symmetry.space_group_name_H-M   'P 1'
#
loop_
_entity.id
_entity.type
_entity.pdbx_description
1 polymer ?
#
loop_
_entity_poly.entity_id
_entity_poly.type
_entity_poly.pdbx_seq_one_letter_code
_entity_poly.pdbx_strand_id
1 'polypeptide(L)'
;MRTRARTRLILATARRVGKVTKVLVRSWWMMMIGLAWCLLSATAGAQVAEPYPECPQTTTGLYARLRSVELDPQRVYHIRDASIDRPNLHLDLDDGTLAFTEDICGRITGAFFEGEGETRLQPPNRAERGSLALFTGMAILEEQFTSVYLRFNDDTAAALKPFLSPAPEAAEFIRKWIGASRTWAEFDALRLLLDFSHFLPVPGGNDLNRTFPPLLHAHLLGQKLGRFDVFWDAAGTEPLWAGQPAAKDGILFFDIWTSFTPSAASSAGAAPLAADALITSFRIRASVEPPTMLRASTEVNVRVHSGRPRTLMFELSRYLKVDAVEADGRGVDFLQNQAIEGTQLQRKGNDLVAVVFPAPLVPGQEVKLCFSYAGEVLSEAGNGLLYVGERGTWYPNFGLSPAQFEMEFHYPANWTLVATGKKTSRSSTDTDEAEAETNREAGERVSRWTSERPIPVAGFNLGKYVRAEAKAGNILVEAYGTTGVEKSFPKARSELIEEPEFPLAPGPRTRPMGPVVVTVPPPSPARDVQAVADRAAKAIGSFSQWFGPYPYSSLALTQMPGKLSQGWPGLVFLSSLAFLSPQEQNDLRLDPVARALDSQVLVHETAHQWWGDLVLWKTYRDQWLAEGLANYAALLVLEQQSPAQFREVLESYRRDLMSKNKDGELLRDAGPVTLGQRLDSSHFPRGYEEISYQRGTWLFHMLRTMLQDSTLHDSRLHDSEVASRSRKGRANPGVNAEEPFFRTLRKIRERYAGKSISTQELVQAFEEDLPRPLWYEKRPKLDWFLEGWIEGTAIPELEAREIRITEKAGVTTVTGVIVQKDVPDDLVTAVPVYGATAGKALVFLGEVLADGAETGFRLIAPRDVDKIVLDPKQTILTAPK
;
A
#
# COMPACT_ATOMS: atom_id res chain seq x y z
N MET A 1 -9.32 -36.13 41.81
CA MET A 1 -9.88 -36.21 43.17
C MET A 1 -10.58 -34.88 43.47
N ARG A 2 -11.88 -34.94 43.45
CA ARG A 2 -12.83 -34.62 44.56
C ARG A 2 -12.74 -33.13 44.98
N THR A 3 -13.74 -32.25 45.01
CA THR A 3 -15.20 -32.38 45.19
C THR A 3 -15.73 -30.95 45.15
N ARG A 4 -16.71 -30.57 44.35
CA ARG A 4 -18.16 -30.47 44.59
C ARG A 4 -18.61 -29.77 45.93
N ALA A 5 -19.49 -28.86 45.72
CA ALA A 5 -20.68 -28.51 46.51
C ALA A 5 -20.56 -27.15 47.26
N ARG A 6 -21.56 -26.30 47.39
CA ARG A 6 -23.03 -26.31 47.40
C ARG A 6 -23.48 -24.86 47.41
N THR A 7 -24.32 -24.34 46.58
CA THR A 7 -25.79 -24.34 46.56
C THR A 7 -26.51 -23.97 47.86
N ARG A 8 -27.47 -23.04 47.73
CA ARG A 8 -28.65 -22.70 48.54
C ARG A 8 -28.42 -21.70 49.69
N LEU A 9 -29.21 -20.76 49.91
CA LEU A 9 -30.69 -20.50 50.00
C LEU A 9 -30.81 -19.12 50.62
N ILE A 10 -31.73 -18.26 50.31
CA ILE A 10 -32.92 -18.03 51.09
C ILE A 10 -33.85 -17.09 50.34
N LEU A 11 -35.01 -17.63 50.06
CA LEU A 11 -36.28 -16.98 49.78
C LEU A 11 -36.98 -16.60 51.07
N ALA A 12 -37.92 -15.68 50.99
CA ALA A 12 -39.02 -15.32 51.96
C ALA A 12 -38.77 -14.04 52.76
N THR A 13 -39.62 -13.07 52.63
CA THR A 13 -41.01 -12.96 53.13
C THR A 13 -41.62 -11.68 52.54
N ALA A 14 -42.64 -11.62 51.77
CA ALA A 14 -44.05 -11.85 51.88
C ALA A 14 -44.80 -10.94 52.90
N ARG A 15 -45.73 -10.19 52.30
CA ARG A 15 -47.05 -9.82 52.78
C ARG A 15 -47.26 -8.92 53.98
N ARG A 16 -47.97 -7.86 53.76
CA ARG A 16 -49.15 -7.23 54.39
C ARG A 16 -49.09 -5.70 54.27
N VAL A 17 -50.09 -4.92 53.97
CA VAL A 17 -51.48 -4.77 54.23
C VAL A 17 -52.01 -3.75 53.28
N GLY A 18 -53.03 -3.70 52.48
CA GLY A 18 -54.42 -4.00 52.64
C GLY A 18 -55.29 -2.79 53.02
N LYS A 19 -56.14 -2.41 51.99
CA LYS A 19 -57.43 -1.70 52.26
C LYS A 19 -57.42 -0.32 52.86
N VAL A 20 -57.97 0.59 52.17
CA VAL A 20 -58.92 1.74 52.45
C VAL A 20 -58.67 2.77 51.30
N THR A 21 -59.50 3.22 50.48
CA THR A 21 -60.91 3.50 50.47
C THR A 21 -61.51 3.75 49.15
N LYS A 22 -62.54 3.12 48.71
CA LYS A 22 -63.50 3.60 47.71
C LYS A 22 -64.26 4.81 48.32
N VAL A 23 -64.17 5.95 47.77
CA VAL A 23 -65.20 7.01 47.64
C VAL A 23 -64.50 8.22 46.95
N LEU A 24 -64.93 8.58 45.77
CA LEU A 24 -64.77 9.82 45.04
C LEU A 24 -64.54 9.59 43.51
N VAL A 25 -65.42 8.81 42.97
CA VAL A 25 -65.60 8.75 41.49
C VAL A 25 -67.05 9.01 41.21
N ARG A 26 -67.42 10.29 41.13
CA ARG A 26 -68.71 10.68 40.52
C ARG A 26 -68.87 12.19 40.22
N SER A 27 -67.81 12.92 39.91
CA SER A 27 -67.95 14.34 39.52
C SER A 27 -67.04 14.83 38.41
N TRP A 28 -66.31 13.92 37.71
CA TRP A 28 -65.41 14.32 36.63
C TRP A 28 -65.80 13.80 35.22
N TRP A 29 -67.03 13.30 35.04
CA TRP A 29 -67.47 12.74 33.74
C TRP A 29 -68.33 13.71 32.91
N MET A 30 -68.56 14.95 33.30
CA MET A 30 -69.27 15.96 32.52
C MET A 30 -68.47 17.17 32.04
N MET A 31 -67.18 17.21 32.32
CA MET A 31 -66.30 18.29 31.82
C MET A 31 -65.28 17.84 30.74
N MET A 32 -65.25 16.58 30.38
CA MET A 32 -64.33 15.99 29.39
C MET A 32 -65.02 15.74 28.03
N ILE A 33 -66.30 16.00 27.83
CA ILE A 33 -66.98 15.86 26.54
C ILE A 33 -66.99 17.17 25.74
N GLY A 34 -66.68 18.32 26.34
CA GLY A 34 -66.64 19.64 25.69
C GLY A 34 -65.30 20.07 25.09
N LEU A 35 -64.21 19.39 25.45
CA LEU A 35 -62.84 19.71 24.92
C LEU A 35 -62.34 18.70 23.85
N ALA A 36 -63.09 17.69 23.53
CA ALA A 36 -62.70 16.66 22.52
C ALA A 36 -63.16 16.99 21.11
N TRP A 37 -63.83 18.14 20.86
CA TRP A 37 -64.35 18.51 19.52
C TRP A 37 -63.71 19.79 18.95
N CYS A 38 -62.74 20.42 19.59
CA CYS A 38 -61.92 21.53 19.07
C CYS A 38 -60.46 21.23 18.80
N LEU A 39 -60.01 20.01 18.89
CA LEU A 39 -58.62 19.58 18.57
C LEU A 39 -58.56 18.58 17.39
N LEU A 40 -59.61 18.52 16.55
CA LEU A 40 -59.67 17.67 15.37
C LEU A 40 -59.61 18.46 14.06
N SER A 41 -58.77 19.49 13.99
CA SER A 41 -58.41 20.09 12.68
C SER A 41 -57.07 20.78 12.82
N ALA A 42 -56.08 20.16 12.24
CA ALA A 42 -54.73 20.55 11.89
C ALA A 42 -53.63 19.69 12.57
N THR A 43 -53.62 18.38 12.33
CA THR A 43 -52.42 17.63 12.15
C THR A 43 -52.48 17.00 10.78
N ALA A 44 -51.91 17.68 9.78
CA ALA A 44 -51.38 16.99 8.63
C ALA A 44 -50.28 16.10 9.18
N GLY A 45 -50.65 14.86 9.47
CA GLY A 45 -49.73 13.82 9.86
C GLY A 45 -48.72 13.64 8.74
N ALA A 46 -47.51 14.03 8.96
CA ALA A 46 -46.41 13.38 8.27
C ALA A 46 -46.65 11.87 8.55
N GLN A 47 -47.07 11.13 7.56
CA GLN A 47 -47.04 9.67 7.60
C GLN A 47 -45.60 9.32 7.82
N VAL A 48 -45.27 8.94 9.07
CA VAL A 48 -44.09 8.14 9.35
C VAL A 48 -44.33 6.86 8.55
N ALA A 49 -43.60 6.68 7.46
CA ALA A 49 -43.64 5.43 6.70
C ALA A 49 -43.41 4.33 7.74
N GLU A 50 -44.36 3.39 7.88
CA GLU A 50 -44.18 2.25 8.75
C GLU A 50 -42.86 1.58 8.34
N PRO A 51 -41.93 1.35 9.30
CA PRO A 51 -40.72 0.63 8.97
C PRO A 51 -41.11 -0.72 8.39
N TYR A 52 -40.38 -1.18 7.35
CA TYR A 52 -40.53 -2.52 6.83
C TYR A 52 -40.60 -3.48 8.02
N PRO A 53 -41.71 -4.22 8.22
CA PRO A 53 -41.91 -5.02 9.45
C PRO A 53 -40.82 -6.10 9.64
N GLU A 54 -40.08 -6.44 8.58
CA GLU A 54 -39.01 -7.46 8.57
C GLU A 54 -37.58 -6.88 8.57
N CYS A 55 -37.39 -5.55 8.50
CA CYS A 55 -36.04 -4.95 8.51
C CYS A 55 -35.55 -4.74 9.94
N PRO A 56 -34.33 -5.21 10.28
CA PRO A 56 -33.74 -4.97 11.60
C PRO A 56 -33.65 -3.48 11.93
N GLN A 57 -33.95 -3.11 13.18
CA GLN A 57 -34.01 -1.71 13.62
C GLN A 57 -32.68 -1.19 14.19
N THR A 58 -31.68 -2.08 14.31
CA THR A 58 -30.37 -1.78 14.86
C THR A 58 -29.26 -2.18 13.90
N THR A 59 -28.15 -1.48 13.96
CA THR A 59 -26.93 -1.79 13.16
C THR A 59 -26.46 -3.23 13.37
N THR A 60 -26.37 -3.65 14.65
CA THR A 60 -25.93 -5.03 14.99
C THR A 60 -26.91 -6.08 14.48
N GLY A 61 -28.23 -5.83 14.57
CA GLY A 61 -29.26 -6.74 14.04
C GLY A 61 -29.20 -6.84 12.52
N LEU A 62 -29.05 -5.70 11.84
CA LEU A 62 -28.90 -5.67 10.37
C LEU A 62 -27.63 -6.41 9.91
N TYR A 63 -26.50 -6.13 10.55
CA TYR A 63 -25.25 -6.79 10.24
C TYR A 63 -25.32 -8.31 10.47
N ALA A 64 -25.90 -8.73 11.60
CA ALA A 64 -26.12 -10.15 11.90
C ALA A 64 -26.97 -10.83 10.82
N ARG A 65 -28.03 -10.17 10.32
CA ARG A 65 -28.88 -10.69 9.25
C ARG A 65 -28.14 -10.77 7.92
N LEU A 66 -27.36 -9.75 7.55
CA LEU A 66 -26.53 -9.74 6.35
C LEU A 66 -25.47 -10.83 6.35
N ARG A 67 -24.86 -11.09 7.52
CA ARG A 67 -23.80 -12.06 7.72
C ARG A 67 -24.26 -13.51 7.68
N SER A 68 -25.52 -13.79 8.03
CA SER A 68 -26.03 -15.13 8.23
C SER A 68 -27.28 -15.46 7.43
N VAL A 69 -27.51 -14.75 6.32
CA VAL A 69 -28.69 -15.02 5.47
C VAL A 69 -28.64 -16.45 4.91
N GLU A 70 -29.77 -17.15 4.99
CA GLU A 70 -29.94 -18.52 4.50
C GLU A 70 -30.67 -18.57 3.17
N LEU A 71 -30.63 -19.75 2.53
CA LEU A 71 -31.48 -20.04 1.38
C LEU A 71 -32.92 -20.22 1.84
N ASP A 72 -33.89 -19.64 1.09
CA ASP A 72 -35.30 -19.75 1.35
C ASP A 72 -35.84 -21.08 0.79
N PRO A 73 -36.30 -22.01 1.63
CA PRO A 73 -36.85 -23.30 1.17
C PRO A 73 -38.05 -23.19 0.22
N GLN A 74 -38.74 -22.04 0.18
CA GLN A 74 -39.87 -21.79 -0.71
C GLN A 74 -39.46 -21.19 -2.05
N ARG A 75 -38.18 -20.85 -2.24
CA ARG A 75 -37.68 -20.17 -3.44
C ARG A 75 -36.63 -20.99 -4.15
N VAL A 76 -36.91 -22.26 -4.38
CA VAL A 76 -36.06 -23.21 -5.10
C VAL A 76 -36.67 -23.50 -6.46
N TYR A 77 -35.92 -23.35 -7.52
CA TYR A 77 -36.35 -23.42 -8.90
C TYR A 77 -35.37 -24.21 -9.74
N HIS A 78 -35.88 -24.81 -10.81
CA HIS A 78 -35.06 -25.25 -11.93
C HIS A 78 -34.87 -24.04 -12.86
N ILE A 79 -33.64 -23.79 -13.30
CA ILE A 79 -33.28 -22.67 -14.16
C ILE A 79 -32.56 -23.18 -15.40
N ARG A 80 -32.84 -22.55 -16.57
CA ARG A 80 -32.23 -22.91 -17.83
C ARG A 80 -32.00 -21.69 -18.70
N ASP A 81 -30.87 -21.70 -19.45
CA ASP A 81 -30.50 -20.69 -20.47
C ASP A 81 -30.56 -19.25 -19.92
N ALA A 82 -30.09 -19.01 -18.69
CA ALA A 82 -30.11 -17.70 -18.06
C ALA A 82 -28.70 -17.11 -18.01
N SER A 83 -28.58 -15.79 -18.26
CA SER A 83 -27.31 -15.07 -18.23
C SER A 83 -27.36 -13.90 -17.27
N ILE A 84 -26.24 -13.64 -16.62
CA ILE A 84 -25.97 -12.44 -15.80
C ILE A 84 -24.83 -11.68 -16.45
N ASP A 85 -25.15 -10.55 -17.07
CA ASP A 85 -24.20 -9.72 -17.79
C ASP A 85 -23.76 -8.51 -16.98
N ARG A 86 -22.46 -8.27 -16.95
CA ARG A 86 -21.83 -7.03 -16.50
C ARG A 86 -20.75 -6.62 -17.51
N PRO A 87 -20.37 -5.35 -17.60
CA PRO A 87 -19.28 -4.94 -18.48
C PRO A 87 -18.02 -5.78 -18.27
N ASN A 88 -17.55 -6.45 -19.34
CA ASN A 88 -16.41 -7.38 -19.35
C ASN A 88 -16.60 -8.70 -18.55
N LEU A 89 -17.81 -9.02 -18.09
CA LEU A 89 -18.13 -10.23 -17.35
C LEU A 89 -19.44 -10.81 -17.85
N HIS A 90 -19.43 -12.11 -18.23
CA HIS A 90 -20.59 -12.93 -18.50
C HIS A 90 -20.61 -14.12 -17.54
N LEU A 91 -21.79 -14.45 -17.04
CA LEU A 91 -22.02 -15.61 -16.20
C LEU A 91 -23.28 -16.30 -16.72
N ASP A 92 -23.13 -17.47 -17.33
CA ASP A 92 -24.23 -18.24 -17.91
C ASP A 92 -24.61 -19.40 -16.96
N LEU A 93 -25.89 -19.58 -16.73
CA LEU A 93 -26.50 -20.69 -15.99
C LEU A 93 -27.26 -21.54 -17.00
N ASP A 94 -26.60 -22.58 -17.53
CA ASP A 94 -27.10 -23.34 -18.69
C ASP A 94 -28.26 -24.27 -18.31
N ASP A 95 -28.07 -25.14 -17.30
CA ASP A 95 -29.08 -26.04 -16.78
C ASP A 95 -28.77 -26.42 -15.33
N GLY A 96 -29.73 -26.24 -14.40
CA GLY A 96 -29.51 -26.58 -13.01
C GLY A 96 -30.60 -26.20 -12.04
N THR A 97 -30.30 -26.28 -10.75
CA THR A 97 -31.21 -25.87 -9.67
C THR A 97 -30.64 -24.61 -8.98
N LEU A 98 -31.52 -23.62 -8.78
CA LEU A 98 -31.22 -22.35 -8.14
C LEU A 98 -32.14 -22.12 -6.95
N ALA A 99 -31.59 -21.72 -5.82
CA ALA A 99 -32.33 -21.26 -4.65
C ALA A 99 -31.96 -19.81 -4.33
N PHE A 100 -32.94 -18.93 -4.11
CA PHE A 100 -32.69 -17.59 -3.61
C PHE A 100 -32.54 -17.59 -2.09
N THR A 101 -31.82 -16.57 -1.58
CA THR A 101 -31.77 -16.31 -0.13
C THR A 101 -33.09 -15.74 0.39
N GLU A 102 -33.25 -15.80 1.71
CA GLU A 102 -34.30 -15.06 2.41
C GLU A 102 -34.15 -13.55 2.19
N ASP A 103 -35.26 -12.83 2.33
CA ASP A 103 -35.26 -11.37 2.19
C ASP A 103 -34.54 -10.68 3.35
N ILE A 104 -33.84 -9.62 3.02
CA ILE A 104 -33.30 -8.65 3.99
C ILE A 104 -33.91 -7.29 3.60
N CYS A 105 -34.69 -6.69 4.52
CA CYS A 105 -35.39 -5.44 4.27
C CYS A 105 -36.24 -5.47 2.96
N GLY A 106 -36.90 -6.61 2.67
CA GLY A 106 -37.73 -6.82 1.48
C GLY A 106 -36.95 -6.99 0.18
N ARG A 107 -35.67 -7.25 0.22
CA ARG A 107 -34.82 -7.49 -0.96
C ARG A 107 -34.12 -8.84 -0.89
N ILE A 108 -34.13 -9.58 -1.97
CA ILE A 108 -33.30 -10.77 -2.18
C ILE A 108 -31.87 -10.27 -2.44
N THR A 109 -30.89 -10.80 -1.67
CA THR A 109 -29.50 -10.36 -1.77
C THR A 109 -28.54 -11.46 -2.20
N GLY A 110 -29.04 -12.65 -2.55
CA GLY A 110 -28.18 -13.73 -2.99
C GLY A 110 -28.94 -14.91 -3.58
N ALA A 111 -28.23 -15.80 -4.22
CA ALA A 111 -28.71 -17.05 -4.75
C ALA A 111 -27.61 -18.11 -4.74
N PHE A 112 -27.99 -19.39 -4.68
CA PHE A 112 -27.10 -20.50 -4.90
C PHE A 112 -27.57 -21.34 -6.07
N PHE A 113 -26.68 -21.61 -7.01
CA PHE A 113 -26.92 -22.44 -8.18
C PHE A 113 -26.03 -23.69 -8.15
N GLU A 114 -26.57 -24.82 -8.50
CA GLU A 114 -25.83 -26.06 -8.77
C GLU A 114 -26.33 -26.63 -10.12
N GLY A 115 -25.41 -26.81 -11.05
CA GLY A 115 -25.70 -27.26 -12.41
C GLY A 115 -24.57 -27.02 -13.36
N GLU A 116 -24.83 -26.94 -14.64
CA GLU A 116 -23.87 -26.60 -15.67
C GLU A 116 -23.93 -25.11 -15.95
N GLY A 117 -22.75 -24.45 -16.00
CA GLY A 117 -22.67 -23.03 -16.35
C GLY A 117 -21.25 -22.64 -16.76
N GLU A 118 -21.12 -21.47 -17.34
CA GLU A 118 -19.86 -20.92 -17.82
C GLU A 118 -19.67 -19.48 -17.34
N THR A 119 -18.43 -19.11 -17.03
CA THR A 119 -18.05 -17.72 -16.79
C THR A 119 -17.00 -17.26 -17.77
N ARG A 120 -17.18 -16.05 -18.30
CA ARG A 120 -16.20 -15.39 -19.18
C ARG A 120 -15.87 -14.01 -18.65
N LEU A 121 -14.55 -13.72 -18.51
CA LEU A 121 -14.04 -12.41 -18.12
C LEU A 121 -12.90 -12.01 -19.04
N GLN A 122 -12.99 -10.79 -19.63
CA GLN A 122 -12.01 -10.30 -20.60
C GLN A 122 -11.34 -9.01 -20.10
N PRO A 123 -10.08 -9.08 -19.63
CA PRO A 123 -9.32 -7.89 -19.25
C PRO A 123 -9.01 -6.98 -20.44
N PRO A 124 -9.06 -5.64 -20.27
CA PRO A 124 -8.94 -4.68 -21.38
C PRO A 124 -7.50 -4.51 -21.86
N ASN A 125 -6.52 -4.56 -20.96
CA ASN A 125 -5.13 -4.23 -21.25
C ASN A 125 -4.18 -5.43 -21.11
N ARG A 126 -2.93 -5.25 -21.58
CA ARG A 126 -1.90 -6.29 -21.63
C ARG A 126 -1.45 -6.73 -20.23
N ALA A 127 -1.28 -5.78 -19.29
CA ALA A 127 -0.82 -6.07 -17.94
C ALA A 127 -1.80 -7.00 -17.21
N GLU A 128 -3.10 -6.71 -17.32
CA GLU A 128 -4.16 -7.52 -16.70
C GLU A 128 -4.33 -8.89 -17.36
N ARG A 129 -4.20 -8.97 -18.70
CA ARG A 129 -4.18 -10.26 -19.43
C ARG A 129 -2.98 -11.11 -19.06
N GLY A 130 -1.80 -10.50 -18.89
CA GLY A 130 -0.59 -11.19 -18.46
C GLY A 130 -0.72 -11.71 -17.02
N SER A 131 -1.26 -10.89 -16.13
CA SER A 131 -1.52 -11.28 -14.74
C SER A 131 -2.52 -12.44 -14.67
N LEU A 132 -3.64 -12.37 -15.40
CA LEU A 132 -4.61 -13.46 -15.49
C LEU A 132 -3.96 -14.74 -16.03
N ALA A 133 -3.16 -14.64 -17.09
CA ALA A 133 -2.50 -15.79 -17.71
C ALA A 133 -1.47 -16.46 -16.78
N LEU A 134 -0.82 -15.72 -15.89
CA LEU A 134 0.10 -16.26 -14.89
C LEU A 134 -0.58 -17.31 -14.01
N PHE A 135 -1.81 -17.04 -13.58
CA PHE A 135 -2.53 -17.92 -12.64
C PHE A 135 -3.41 -18.96 -13.32
N THR A 136 -3.97 -18.64 -14.48
CA THR A 136 -4.97 -19.50 -15.16
C THR A 136 -4.45 -20.17 -16.44
N GLY A 137 -3.29 -19.74 -16.95
CA GLY A 137 -2.76 -20.15 -18.25
C GLY A 137 -3.45 -19.50 -19.44
N MET A 138 -4.42 -18.57 -19.23
CA MET A 138 -5.24 -17.97 -20.28
C MET A 138 -5.32 -16.44 -20.11
N ALA A 139 -5.23 -15.69 -21.22
CA ALA A 139 -5.35 -14.22 -21.21
C ALA A 139 -6.80 -13.71 -21.11
N ILE A 140 -7.76 -14.60 -21.28
CA ILE A 140 -9.21 -14.41 -21.11
C ILE A 140 -9.68 -15.56 -20.22
N LEU A 141 -10.40 -15.27 -19.16
CA LEU A 141 -11.00 -16.31 -18.33
C LEU A 141 -12.22 -16.89 -19.07
N GLU A 142 -12.16 -18.18 -19.36
CA GLU A 142 -13.29 -18.99 -19.86
C GLU A 142 -13.28 -20.29 -19.05
N GLU A 143 -14.22 -20.38 -18.08
CA GLU A 143 -14.25 -21.50 -17.16
C GLU A 143 -15.66 -22.03 -16.98
N GLN A 144 -15.83 -23.35 -17.16
CA GLN A 144 -17.07 -24.04 -16.82
C GLN A 144 -17.11 -24.28 -15.31
N PHE A 145 -18.26 -24.10 -14.69
CA PHE A 145 -18.47 -24.35 -13.27
C PHE A 145 -19.65 -25.27 -13.00
N THR A 146 -19.62 -25.91 -11.83
CA THR A 146 -20.67 -26.84 -11.37
C THR A 146 -21.52 -26.23 -10.27
N SER A 147 -21.09 -25.16 -9.63
CA SER A 147 -21.90 -24.43 -8.67
C SER A 147 -21.39 -22.99 -8.53
N VAL A 148 -22.31 -22.07 -8.19
CA VAL A 148 -21.97 -20.68 -7.84
C VAL A 148 -22.88 -20.18 -6.72
N TYR A 149 -22.29 -19.52 -5.72
CA TYR A 149 -23.00 -18.65 -4.79
C TYR A 149 -22.90 -17.21 -5.26
N LEU A 150 -24.05 -16.59 -5.46
CA LEU A 150 -24.17 -15.20 -5.89
C LEU A 150 -24.58 -14.32 -4.73
N ARG A 151 -23.91 -13.16 -4.60
CA ARG A 151 -24.26 -12.09 -3.68
C ARG A 151 -24.46 -10.80 -4.47
N PHE A 152 -25.54 -10.08 -4.24
CA PHE A 152 -25.88 -8.88 -5.02
C PHE A 152 -26.79 -7.93 -4.21
N ASN A 153 -26.87 -6.66 -4.64
CA ASN A 153 -27.72 -5.62 -4.05
C ASN A 153 -28.67 -4.97 -5.06
N ASP A 154 -28.69 -5.44 -6.31
CA ASP A 154 -29.42 -4.91 -7.45
C ASP A 154 -30.61 -5.79 -7.84
N ASP A 155 -31.12 -5.65 -9.07
CA ASP A 155 -32.28 -6.36 -9.61
C ASP A 155 -31.94 -7.73 -10.23
N THR A 156 -30.76 -8.29 -9.96
CA THR A 156 -30.33 -9.61 -10.48
C THR A 156 -31.37 -10.70 -10.23
N ALA A 157 -31.99 -10.78 -9.05
CA ALA A 157 -33.04 -11.75 -8.76
C ALA A 157 -34.29 -11.56 -9.66
N ALA A 158 -34.63 -10.33 -9.98
CA ALA A 158 -35.74 -10.03 -10.88
C ALA A 158 -35.41 -10.41 -12.34
N ALA A 159 -34.18 -10.17 -12.76
CA ALA A 159 -33.70 -10.54 -14.10
C ALA A 159 -33.71 -12.06 -14.34
N LEU A 160 -33.43 -12.87 -13.32
CA LEU A 160 -33.43 -14.32 -13.41
C LEU A 160 -34.85 -14.92 -13.43
N LYS A 161 -35.90 -14.24 -12.91
CA LYS A 161 -37.27 -14.78 -12.81
C LYS A 161 -37.85 -15.35 -14.09
N PRO A 162 -37.68 -14.79 -15.30
CA PRO A 162 -38.26 -15.33 -16.54
C PRO A 162 -37.75 -16.74 -16.90
N PHE A 163 -36.60 -17.13 -16.37
CA PHE A 163 -35.94 -18.41 -16.69
C PHE A 163 -36.23 -19.52 -15.67
N LEU A 164 -37.07 -19.22 -14.66
CA LEU A 164 -37.35 -20.12 -13.55
C LEU A 164 -38.56 -21.01 -13.83
N SER A 165 -38.46 -22.30 -13.41
CA SER A 165 -39.54 -23.28 -13.39
C SER A 165 -39.53 -24.07 -12.09
N PRO A 166 -40.59 -24.77 -11.68
CA PRO A 166 -40.61 -25.55 -10.45
C PRO A 166 -39.49 -26.60 -10.38
N ALA A 167 -38.79 -26.68 -9.27
CA ALA A 167 -37.76 -27.71 -9.04
C ALA A 167 -38.34 -28.95 -8.37
N PRO A 168 -38.14 -30.17 -8.91
CA PRO A 168 -38.72 -31.41 -8.35
C PRO A 168 -38.03 -31.85 -7.03
N GLU A 169 -36.76 -31.49 -6.79
CA GLU A 169 -35.92 -31.92 -5.65
C GLU A 169 -35.58 -30.81 -4.68
N ALA A 170 -36.43 -29.80 -4.56
CA ALA A 170 -36.16 -28.60 -3.74
C ALA A 170 -35.71 -28.88 -2.30
N ALA A 171 -36.36 -29.89 -1.64
CA ALA A 171 -36.05 -30.21 -0.24
C ALA A 171 -34.63 -30.86 -0.08
N GLU A 172 -34.16 -31.62 -1.06
CA GLU A 172 -32.85 -32.23 -1.06
C GLU A 172 -31.77 -31.17 -1.30
N PHE A 173 -31.99 -30.29 -2.25
CA PHE A 173 -31.11 -29.16 -2.56
C PHE A 173 -30.88 -28.27 -1.34
N ILE A 174 -31.96 -27.88 -0.64
CA ILE A 174 -31.84 -27.05 0.56
C ILE A 174 -31.04 -27.76 1.66
N ARG A 175 -31.31 -29.05 1.93
CA ARG A 175 -30.54 -29.79 2.94
C ARG A 175 -29.07 -29.85 2.63
N LYS A 176 -28.67 -29.88 1.38
CA LYS A 176 -27.29 -29.92 0.93
C LYS A 176 -26.56 -28.58 1.12
N TRP A 177 -27.22 -27.46 0.81
CA TRP A 177 -26.56 -26.18 0.60
C TRP A 177 -26.84 -25.10 1.63
N ILE A 178 -27.88 -25.23 2.48
CA ILE A 178 -28.26 -24.18 3.45
C ILE A 178 -27.10 -23.80 4.42
N GLY A 179 -26.31 -24.78 4.86
CA GLY A 179 -25.18 -24.53 5.76
C GLY A 179 -24.03 -23.82 5.07
N ALA A 180 -23.80 -24.12 3.78
CA ALA A 180 -22.73 -23.48 3.00
C ALA A 180 -23.04 -22.00 2.71
N SER A 181 -24.32 -21.66 2.44
CA SER A 181 -24.73 -20.29 2.13
C SER A 181 -24.41 -19.31 3.27
N ARG A 182 -24.56 -19.73 4.52
CA ARG A 182 -24.19 -18.92 5.69
C ARG A 182 -22.72 -18.52 5.69
N THR A 183 -21.83 -19.47 5.39
CA THR A 183 -20.39 -19.21 5.39
C THR A 183 -20.01 -18.21 4.31
N TRP A 184 -20.58 -18.31 3.12
CA TRP A 184 -20.29 -17.38 2.03
C TRP A 184 -20.93 -15.99 2.24
N ALA A 185 -22.10 -15.91 2.86
CA ALA A 185 -22.78 -14.64 3.14
C ALA A 185 -21.95 -13.70 4.04
N GLU A 186 -21.07 -14.24 4.88
CA GLU A 186 -20.23 -13.46 5.78
C GLU A 186 -19.24 -12.54 5.04
N PHE A 187 -18.70 -12.98 3.90
CA PHE A 187 -17.70 -12.22 3.15
C PHE A 187 -18.18 -10.83 2.70
N ASP A 188 -19.44 -10.73 2.28
CA ASP A 188 -20.02 -9.51 1.72
C ASP A 188 -20.83 -8.68 2.72
N ALA A 189 -20.97 -9.16 3.94
CA ALA A 189 -21.86 -8.54 4.93
C ALA A 189 -21.51 -7.09 5.23
N LEU A 190 -20.21 -6.75 5.35
CA LEU A 190 -19.76 -5.37 5.56
C LEU A 190 -19.98 -4.49 4.34
N ARG A 191 -19.71 -5.02 3.12
CA ARG A 191 -19.93 -4.26 1.90
C ARG A 191 -21.44 -3.95 1.72
N LEU A 192 -22.29 -4.93 1.97
CA LEU A 192 -23.76 -4.74 1.94
C LEU A 192 -24.25 -3.82 3.06
N LEU A 193 -23.60 -3.79 4.22
CA LEU A 193 -23.95 -2.86 5.30
C LEU A 193 -23.81 -1.39 4.87
N LEU A 194 -22.85 -1.04 3.99
CA LEU A 194 -22.74 0.31 3.45
C LEU A 194 -24.04 0.78 2.80
N ASP A 195 -24.68 -0.12 2.04
CA ASP A 195 -25.92 0.16 1.34
C ASP A 195 -27.14 -0.03 2.27
N PHE A 196 -27.27 -1.17 2.91
CA PHE A 196 -28.42 -1.54 3.71
C PHE A 196 -28.58 -0.73 5.01
N SER A 197 -27.50 -0.08 5.50
CA SER A 197 -27.60 0.87 6.61
C SER A 197 -28.61 1.99 6.35
N HIS A 198 -28.86 2.33 5.08
CA HIS A 198 -29.88 3.31 4.68
C HIS A 198 -31.31 2.89 4.98
N PHE A 199 -31.58 1.60 5.25
CA PHE A 199 -32.88 1.08 5.67
C PHE A 199 -33.10 1.15 7.19
N LEU A 200 -32.05 1.39 7.99
CA LEU A 200 -32.20 1.63 9.42
C LEU A 200 -33.06 2.89 9.68
N PRO A 201 -33.82 2.96 10.78
CA PRO A 201 -34.67 4.11 11.08
C PRO A 201 -33.95 5.45 11.00
N VAL A 202 -34.60 6.47 10.40
CA VAL A 202 -34.08 7.85 10.30
C VAL A 202 -35.18 8.82 10.76
N PRO A 203 -34.86 9.85 11.55
CA PRO A 203 -35.79 10.94 11.80
C PRO A 203 -36.20 11.59 10.46
N GLY A 204 -37.51 11.57 10.15
CA GLY A 204 -38.01 12.10 8.89
C GLY A 204 -38.36 11.05 7.80
N GLY A 205 -38.13 9.76 8.08
CA GLY A 205 -38.46 8.65 7.19
C GLY A 205 -37.31 8.23 6.26
N ASN A 206 -37.34 6.97 5.83
CA ASN A 206 -36.33 6.36 4.95
C ASN A 206 -36.74 6.53 3.48
N ASP A 207 -35.77 6.71 2.59
CA ASP A 207 -35.97 6.58 1.14
C ASP A 207 -35.88 5.07 0.75
N LEU A 208 -37.01 4.41 0.76
CA LEU A 208 -37.13 2.96 0.47
C LEU A 208 -36.87 2.61 -1.00
N ASN A 209 -36.99 3.59 -1.91
CA ASN A 209 -36.77 3.43 -3.34
C ASN A 209 -35.31 3.75 -3.76
N ARG A 210 -34.42 3.97 -2.77
CA ARG A 210 -33.02 4.26 -3.06
C ARG A 210 -32.37 3.13 -3.85
N THR A 211 -31.72 3.49 -4.95
CA THR A 211 -30.82 2.61 -5.70
C THR A 211 -29.41 2.74 -5.17
N PHE A 212 -28.70 1.63 -5.14
CA PHE A 212 -27.29 1.55 -4.71
C PHE A 212 -26.39 1.31 -5.91
N PRO A 213 -25.09 1.63 -5.82
CA PRO A 213 -24.13 1.16 -6.80
C PRO A 213 -24.23 -0.37 -6.90
N PRO A 214 -24.47 -0.92 -8.11
CA PRO A 214 -24.65 -2.37 -8.26
C PRO A 214 -23.43 -3.16 -7.79
N LEU A 215 -23.69 -4.25 -7.10
CA LEU A 215 -22.72 -5.23 -6.62
C LEU A 215 -23.13 -6.62 -7.13
N LEU A 216 -22.16 -7.38 -7.63
CA LEU A 216 -22.28 -8.81 -7.90
C LEU A 216 -21.00 -9.50 -7.44
N HIS A 217 -21.09 -10.40 -6.48
CA HIS A 217 -20.03 -11.33 -6.11
C HIS A 217 -20.46 -12.74 -6.48
N ALA A 218 -19.64 -13.43 -7.28
CA ALA A 218 -19.83 -14.83 -7.66
C ALA A 218 -18.70 -15.67 -7.07
N HIS A 219 -19.05 -16.56 -6.16
CA HIS A 219 -18.15 -17.55 -5.59
C HIS A 219 -18.36 -18.89 -6.32
N LEU A 220 -17.44 -19.24 -7.20
CA LEU A 220 -17.59 -20.32 -8.17
C LEU A 220 -16.80 -21.56 -7.78
N LEU A 221 -17.34 -22.73 -8.18
CA LEU A 221 -16.58 -24.00 -8.21
C LEU A 221 -16.37 -24.38 -9.67
N GLY A 222 -15.26 -23.94 -10.24
CA GLY A 222 -14.82 -24.25 -11.60
C GLY A 222 -14.37 -25.71 -11.75
N GLN A 223 -14.46 -26.22 -12.96
CA GLN A 223 -14.03 -27.59 -13.27
C GLN A 223 -12.51 -27.73 -13.34
N LYS A 224 -11.79 -26.70 -13.82
CA LYS A 224 -10.33 -26.69 -13.96
C LYS A 224 -9.66 -25.90 -12.84
N LEU A 225 -10.18 -24.71 -12.52
CA LEU A 225 -9.56 -23.76 -11.60
C LEU A 225 -9.92 -24.00 -10.13
N GLY A 226 -10.92 -24.89 -9.85
CA GLY A 226 -11.41 -25.13 -8.50
C GLY A 226 -12.22 -23.93 -7.97
N ARG A 227 -12.09 -23.60 -6.68
CA ARG A 227 -12.83 -22.49 -6.09
C ARG A 227 -12.13 -21.17 -6.36
N PHE A 228 -12.88 -20.20 -6.90
CA PHE A 228 -12.42 -18.85 -7.15
C PHE A 228 -13.57 -17.84 -7.06
N ASP A 229 -13.23 -16.58 -6.96
CA ASP A 229 -14.16 -15.47 -6.84
C ASP A 229 -14.08 -14.56 -8.06
N VAL A 230 -15.26 -14.10 -8.52
CA VAL A 230 -15.40 -12.99 -9.48
C VAL A 230 -16.25 -11.93 -8.82
N PHE A 231 -15.71 -10.73 -8.72
CA PHE A 231 -16.31 -9.63 -8.00
C PHE A 231 -16.48 -8.41 -8.90
N TRP A 232 -17.70 -7.91 -8.98
CA TRP A 232 -18.03 -6.70 -9.71
C TRP A 232 -18.78 -5.72 -8.78
N ASP A 233 -18.16 -4.57 -8.48
CA ASP A 233 -18.69 -3.55 -7.58
C ASP A 233 -18.56 -2.16 -8.20
N ALA A 234 -19.65 -1.56 -8.61
CA ALA A 234 -19.65 -0.22 -9.21
C ALA A 234 -19.20 0.88 -8.24
N ALA A 235 -19.15 0.62 -6.93
CA ALA A 235 -18.60 1.53 -5.92
C ALA A 235 -17.07 1.42 -5.78
N GLY A 236 -16.45 0.36 -6.31
CA GLY A 236 -15.01 0.14 -6.25
C GLY A 236 -14.23 1.07 -7.17
N THR A 237 -13.00 1.40 -6.80
CA THR A 237 -12.06 2.13 -7.68
C THR A 237 -11.70 1.33 -8.92
N GLU A 238 -11.62 0.01 -8.79
CA GLU A 238 -11.52 -0.98 -9.86
C GLU A 238 -12.71 -1.92 -9.73
N PRO A 239 -13.78 -1.68 -10.49
CA PRO A 239 -15.05 -2.40 -10.31
C PRO A 239 -14.99 -3.91 -10.49
N LEU A 240 -14.09 -4.42 -11.31
CA LEU A 240 -14.04 -5.85 -11.64
C LEU A 240 -12.72 -6.46 -11.24
N TRP A 241 -12.75 -7.54 -10.46
CA TRP A 241 -11.59 -8.37 -10.19
C TRP A 241 -11.98 -9.86 -10.11
N ALA A 242 -10.99 -10.73 -10.35
CA ALA A 242 -11.10 -12.16 -10.14
C ALA A 242 -9.86 -12.71 -9.43
N GLY A 243 -10.03 -13.76 -8.61
CA GLY A 243 -8.92 -14.33 -7.85
C GLY A 243 -9.33 -15.51 -7.00
N GLN A 244 -8.36 -16.08 -6.29
CA GLN A 244 -8.60 -17.18 -5.36
C GLN A 244 -7.67 -17.14 -4.14
N PRO A 245 -8.07 -17.73 -3.00
CA PRO A 245 -7.18 -17.98 -1.89
C PRO A 245 -6.17 -19.09 -2.26
N ALA A 246 -4.91 -18.89 -1.92
CA ALA A 246 -3.82 -19.82 -2.13
C ALA A 246 -2.92 -19.91 -0.90
N ALA A 247 -2.24 -21.01 -0.70
CA ALA A 247 -1.29 -21.21 0.39
C ALA A 247 0.07 -21.63 -0.16
N LYS A 248 1.14 -20.94 0.25
CA LYS A 248 2.52 -21.27 -0.12
C LYS A 248 3.44 -21.17 1.11
N ASP A 249 4.21 -22.20 1.38
CA ASP A 249 5.15 -22.27 2.50
C ASP A 249 4.53 -21.89 3.88
N GLY A 250 3.23 -22.18 4.09
CA GLY A 250 2.48 -21.87 5.31
C GLY A 250 1.96 -20.43 5.40
N ILE A 251 2.12 -19.63 4.36
CA ILE A 251 1.57 -18.28 4.24
C ILE A 251 0.32 -18.35 3.37
N LEU A 252 -0.74 -17.67 3.81
CA LEU A 252 -1.96 -17.52 3.04
C LEU A 252 -1.87 -16.28 2.17
N PHE A 253 -2.29 -16.42 0.92
CA PHE A 253 -2.42 -15.39 -0.09
C PHE A 253 -3.87 -15.34 -0.56
N PHE A 254 -4.28 -14.19 -1.04
CA PHE A 254 -5.41 -14.06 -1.94
C PHE A 254 -4.84 -13.59 -3.28
N ASP A 255 -4.68 -14.51 -4.21
CA ASP A 255 -4.10 -14.24 -5.52
C ASP A 255 -5.14 -13.54 -6.39
N ILE A 256 -5.00 -12.23 -6.59
CA ILE A 256 -5.83 -11.46 -7.50
C ILE A 256 -5.30 -11.63 -8.92
N TRP A 257 -5.98 -12.43 -9.71
CA TRP A 257 -5.60 -12.77 -11.07
C TRP A 257 -5.67 -11.58 -12.03
N THR A 258 -6.73 -10.77 -11.87
CA THR A 258 -6.95 -9.54 -12.66
C THR A 258 -7.81 -8.57 -11.86
N SER A 259 -7.61 -7.26 -12.09
CA SER A 259 -8.43 -6.20 -11.49
C SER A 259 -8.39 -4.98 -12.41
N PHE A 260 -9.55 -4.42 -12.78
CA PHE A 260 -9.59 -3.28 -13.71
C PHE A 260 -10.92 -2.53 -13.70
N THR A 261 -10.92 -1.36 -14.34
CA THR A 261 -12.14 -0.60 -14.65
C THR A 261 -12.61 -0.98 -16.06
N PRO A 262 -13.85 -1.51 -16.21
CA PRO A 262 -14.39 -1.87 -17.52
C PRO A 262 -14.52 -0.68 -18.47
N SER A 263 -14.27 -0.92 -19.77
CA SER A 263 -14.27 0.13 -20.82
C SER A 263 -15.61 0.87 -20.95
N ALA A 264 -16.73 0.21 -20.71
CA ALA A 264 -18.08 0.81 -20.75
C ALA A 264 -18.34 1.78 -19.59
N ALA A 265 -17.67 1.59 -18.44
CA ALA A 265 -17.79 2.49 -17.28
C ALA A 265 -17.04 3.82 -17.49
N SER A 266 -15.98 3.84 -18.30
CA SER A 266 -15.21 5.04 -18.59
C SER A 266 -15.91 6.00 -19.58
N SER A 267 -16.86 5.49 -20.38
CA SER A 267 -17.60 6.26 -21.39
C SER A 267 -18.94 6.84 -20.89
N ALA A 268 -19.49 6.29 -19.82
CA ALA A 268 -20.68 6.85 -19.19
C ALA A 268 -20.22 7.92 -18.21
N GLY A 269 -20.33 9.20 -18.54
CA GLY A 269 -20.06 10.34 -17.64
C GLY A 269 -20.94 10.38 -16.37
N ALA A 270 -21.22 9.20 -15.80
CA ALA A 270 -21.87 9.03 -14.52
C ALA A 270 -20.89 9.48 -13.42
N ALA A 271 -21.29 10.50 -12.65
CA ALA A 271 -20.63 10.85 -11.40
C ALA A 271 -20.42 9.58 -10.54
N PRO A 272 -19.30 9.44 -9.87
CA PRO A 272 -19.07 8.28 -9.02
C PRO A 272 -20.22 8.11 -8.05
N LEU A 273 -20.91 6.98 -8.13
CA LEU A 273 -22.00 6.62 -7.20
C LEU A 273 -21.45 6.34 -5.80
N ALA A 274 -20.15 6.07 -5.71
CA ALA A 274 -19.45 5.88 -4.45
C ALA A 274 -19.38 7.18 -3.65
N ALA A 275 -19.58 7.09 -2.35
CA ALA A 275 -19.36 8.19 -1.44
C ALA A 275 -17.85 8.43 -1.29
N ASP A 276 -17.45 9.69 -1.46
CA ASP A 276 -16.07 10.13 -1.23
C ASP A 276 -16.02 11.04 -0.01
N ALA A 277 -15.18 10.69 0.95
CA ALA A 277 -14.96 11.46 2.17
C ALA A 277 -13.46 11.51 2.48
N LEU A 278 -12.98 12.62 2.99
CA LEU A 278 -11.58 12.84 3.33
C LEU A 278 -11.44 13.20 4.80
N ILE A 279 -10.40 12.70 5.43
CA ILE A 279 -9.97 13.14 6.76
C ILE A 279 -9.15 14.41 6.57
N THR A 280 -9.50 15.47 7.29
CA THR A 280 -8.81 16.77 7.22
C THR A 280 -7.88 17.00 8.40
N SER A 281 -8.18 16.45 9.57
CA SER A 281 -7.31 16.55 10.74
C SER A 281 -7.56 15.46 11.78
N PHE A 282 -6.51 15.21 12.55
CA PHE A 282 -6.49 14.35 13.73
C PHE A 282 -6.06 15.14 14.96
N ARG A 283 -6.73 14.89 16.10
CA ARG A 283 -6.23 15.25 17.42
C ARG A 283 -6.22 13.99 18.28
N ILE A 284 -5.02 13.52 18.63
CA ILE A 284 -4.81 12.25 19.31
C ILE A 284 -4.26 12.52 20.71
N ARG A 285 -4.89 11.94 21.73
CA ARG A 285 -4.36 11.86 23.09
C ARG A 285 -4.14 10.40 23.43
N ALA A 286 -2.90 10.03 23.68
CA ALA A 286 -2.51 8.66 23.93
C ALA A 286 -1.72 8.50 25.23
N SER A 287 -2.11 7.53 26.06
CA SER A 287 -1.33 7.02 27.18
C SER A 287 -0.58 5.76 26.73
N VAL A 288 0.75 5.82 26.79
CA VAL A 288 1.65 4.75 26.41
C VAL A 288 2.16 4.06 27.66
N GLU A 289 1.69 2.84 27.89
CA GLU A 289 1.98 2.03 29.08
C GLU A 289 2.84 0.82 28.71
N PRO A 290 4.19 0.90 28.84
CA PRO A 290 5.04 -0.23 28.58
C PRO A 290 4.66 -1.48 29.39
N PRO A 291 4.80 -2.73 28.87
CA PRO A 291 5.50 -3.04 27.62
C PRO A 291 4.64 -3.03 26.35
N THR A 292 3.30 -3.10 26.44
CA THR A 292 2.48 -3.40 25.25
C THR A 292 1.24 -2.52 25.10
N MET A 293 0.79 -1.88 26.17
CA MET A 293 -0.53 -1.25 26.23
C MET A 293 -0.51 0.19 25.70
N LEU A 294 -1.49 0.49 24.86
CA LEU A 294 -1.86 1.84 24.44
C LEU A 294 -3.34 2.09 24.79
N ARG A 295 -3.62 3.26 25.35
CA ARG A 295 -4.98 3.81 25.49
C ARG A 295 -5.03 5.14 24.76
N ALA A 296 -6.03 5.36 23.93
CA ALA A 296 -6.11 6.57 23.17
C ALA A 296 -7.54 7.08 22.97
N SER A 297 -7.64 8.39 22.86
CA SER A 297 -8.80 9.11 22.35
C SER A 297 -8.36 9.89 21.12
N THR A 298 -9.05 9.67 20.00
CA THR A 298 -8.74 10.29 18.72
C THR A 298 -9.94 11.06 18.20
N GLU A 299 -9.82 12.38 18.06
CA GLU A 299 -10.76 13.22 17.30
C GLU A 299 -10.33 13.20 15.83
N VAL A 300 -11.26 12.87 14.95
CA VAL A 300 -11.07 12.81 13.48
C VAL A 300 -12.07 13.75 12.85
N ASN A 301 -11.61 14.75 12.11
CA ASN A 301 -12.49 15.61 11.31
C ASN A 301 -12.58 15.07 9.89
N VAL A 302 -13.80 14.73 9.48
CA VAL A 302 -14.12 14.14 8.17
C VAL A 302 -14.96 15.12 7.37
N ARG A 303 -14.60 15.33 6.10
CA ARG A 303 -15.39 16.12 5.13
C ARG A 303 -15.91 15.22 4.02
N VAL A 304 -17.20 15.22 3.78
CA VAL A 304 -17.85 14.49 2.69
C VAL A 304 -17.73 15.28 1.40
N HIS A 305 -17.14 14.71 0.35
CA HIS A 305 -17.02 15.35 -0.97
C HIS A 305 -18.16 15.00 -1.89
N SER A 306 -18.52 13.74 -1.97
CA SER A 306 -19.58 13.26 -2.85
C SER A 306 -20.37 12.11 -2.22
N GLY A 307 -21.50 11.74 -2.83
CA GLY A 307 -22.38 10.71 -2.33
C GLY A 307 -23.16 11.13 -1.07
N ARG A 308 -23.81 10.18 -0.45
CA ARG A 308 -24.56 10.34 0.80
C ARG A 308 -24.31 9.13 1.70
N PRO A 309 -23.08 8.94 2.21
CA PRO A 309 -22.78 7.79 3.03
C PRO A 309 -23.55 7.83 4.34
N ARG A 310 -24.05 6.69 4.79
CA ARG A 310 -24.54 6.50 6.14
C ARG A 310 -23.56 5.73 7.01
N THR A 311 -22.61 5.06 6.37
CA THR A 311 -21.56 4.29 7.04
C THR A 311 -20.21 4.73 6.48
N LEU A 312 -19.25 4.98 7.39
CA LEU A 312 -17.84 5.18 7.05
C LEU A 312 -17.00 4.04 7.62
N MET A 313 -16.02 3.57 6.82
CA MET A 313 -15.15 2.47 7.19
C MET A 313 -13.78 3.00 7.58
N PHE A 314 -13.28 2.59 8.75
CA PHE A 314 -11.94 2.92 9.23
C PHE A 314 -11.10 1.66 9.38
N GLU A 315 -9.81 1.77 9.09
CA GLU A 315 -8.82 0.76 9.46
C GLU A 315 -8.31 1.05 10.88
N LEU A 316 -8.13 0.01 11.68
CA LEU A 316 -7.51 0.07 13.00
C LEU A 316 -6.82 -1.26 13.30
N SER A 317 -5.70 -1.22 14.02
CA SER A 317 -5.03 -2.44 14.47
C SER A 317 -6.00 -3.41 15.15
N ARG A 318 -5.94 -4.71 14.81
CA ARG A 318 -6.72 -5.77 15.46
C ARG A 318 -6.42 -5.95 16.94
N TYR A 319 -5.27 -5.43 17.40
CA TYR A 319 -4.86 -5.45 18.80
C TYR A 319 -5.45 -4.29 19.61
N LEU A 320 -6.19 -3.39 18.95
CA LEU A 320 -6.89 -2.27 19.57
C LEU A 320 -8.40 -2.53 19.52
N LYS A 321 -9.05 -2.43 20.67
CA LYS A 321 -10.50 -2.54 20.77
C LYS A 321 -11.11 -1.15 20.91
N VAL A 322 -12.11 -0.87 20.09
CA VAL A 322 -12.91 0.36 20.19
C VAL A 322 -13.96 0.19 21.29
N ASP A 323 -13.96 1.09 22.24
CA ASP A 323 -14.92 1.10 23.36
C ASP A 323 -16.13 2.00 23.06
N ALA A 324 -15.91 3.14 22.37
CA ALA A 324 -16.95 4.10 22.04
C ALA A 324 -16.57 4.90 20.78
N VAL A 325 -17.60 5.31 20.04
CA VAL A 325 -17.49 6.30 18.95
C VAL A 325 -18.58 7.35 19.14
N GLU A 326 -18.19 8.62 19.06
CA GLU A 326 -19.11 9.76 19.11
C GLU A 326 -18.99 10.57 17.82
N ALA A 327 -20.10 11.06 17.30
CA ALA A 327 -20.17 12.06 16.23
C ALA A 327 -20.76 13.36 16.81
N ASP A 328 -20.00 14.46 16.69
CA ASP A 328 -20.38 15.79 17.23
C ASP A 328 -20.85 15.73 18.71
N GLY A 329 -20.16 14.89 19.53
CA GLY A 329 -20.45 14.71 20.96
C GLY A 329 -21.67 13.84 21.28
N ARG A 330 -22.17 13.07 20.32
CA ARG A 330 -23.25 12.09 20.51
C ARG A 330 -22.79 10.70 20.12
N GLY A 331 -23.05 9.70 20.96
CA GLY A 331 -22.75 8.31 20.66
C GLY A 331 -23.38 7.87 19.34
N VAL A 332 -22.62 7.17 18.52
CA VAL A 332 -23.05 6.56 17.26
C VAL A 332 -22.76 5.07 17.25
N ASP A 333 -23.56 4.33 16.48
CA ASP A 333 -23.36 2.88 16.32
C ASP A 333 -22.07 2.60 15.56
N PHE A 334 -21.35 1.55 15.94
CA PHE A 334 -20.20 1.05 15.25
C PHE A 334 -20.07 -0.46 15.33
N LEU A 335 -19.32 -1.02 14.39
CA LEU A 335 -18.94 -2.44 14.33
C LEU A 335 -17.46 -2.54 14.09
N GLN A 336 -16.73 -3.26 14.94
CA GLN A 336 -15.35 -3.66 14.65
C GLN A 336 -15.35 -5.08 14.11
N ASN A 337 -14.85 -5.27 12.88
CA ASN A 337 -14.89 -6.53 12.15
C ASN A 337 -13.48 -6.96 11.73
N GLN A 338 -13.24 -8.26 11.85
CA GLN A 338 -11.95 -8.84 11.44
C GLN A 338 -11.77 -8.75 9.92
N ALA A 339 -10.54 -8.47 9.51
CA ALA A 339 -10.17 -8.52 8.11
C ALA A 339 -10.19 -9.96 7.59
N ILE A 340 -10.50 -10.13 6.30
CA ILE A 340 -10.47 -11.42 5.62
C ILE A 340 -9.04 -11.95 5.60
N GLU A 341 -8.87 -13.21 5.98
CA GLU A 341 -7.57 -13.90 6.02
C GLU A 341 -6.90 -13.91 4.64
N GLY A 342 -5.59 -13.68 4.59
CA GLY A 342 -4.80 -13.59 3.37
C GLY A 342 -4.84 -12.25 2.64
N THR A 343 -5.74 -11.32 3.00
CA THR A 343 -5.80 -9.98 2.39
C THR A 343 -4.66 -9.07 2.87
N GLN A 344 -4.37 -8.00 2.11
CA GLN A 344 -3.38 -7.00 2.51
C GLN A 344 -3.74 -6.30 3.83
N LEU A 345 -5.03 -6.07 4.08
CA LEU A 345 -5.50 -5.49 5.34
C LEU A 345 -5.12 -6.39 6.53
N GLN A 346 -5.36 -7.68 6.41
CA GLN A 346 -4.99 -8.67 7.42
C GLN A 346 -3.47 -8.77 7.60
N ARG A 347 -2.69 -8.73 6.52
CA ARG A 347 -1.21 -8.77 6.56
C ARG A 347 -0.64 -7.54 7.26
N LYS A 348 -1.26 -6.36 7.10
CA LYS A 348 -0.91 -5.14 7.85
C LYS A 348 -1.29 -5.20 9.33
N GLY A 349 -2.00 -6.24 9.78
CA GLY A 349 -2.46 -6.39 11.16
C GLY A 349 -3.68 -5.53 11.51
N ASN A 350 -4.43 -5.03 10.50
CA ASN A 350 -5.61 -4.19 10.68
C ASN A 350 -6.91 -5.00 10.59
N ASP A 351 -7.92 -4.47 11.25
CA ASP A 351 -9.32 -4.80 11.11
C ASP A 351 -10.09 -3.55 10.62
N LEU A 352 -11.37 -3.73 10.30
CA LEU A 352 -12.27 -2.64 9.86
C LEU A 352 -13.19 -2.21 11.00
N VAL A 353 -13.37 -0.89 11.14
CA VAL A 353 -14.36 -0.29 12.03
C VAL A 353 -15.38 0.46 11.19
N ALA A 354 -16.60 -0.08 11.10
CA ALA A 354 -17.74 0.55 10.43
C ALA A 354 -18.45 1.48 11.42
N VAL A 355 -18.49 2.77 11.15
CA VAL A 355 -19.22 3.79 11.92
C VAL A 355 -20.52 4.12 11.20
N VAL A 356 -21.67 3.86 11.83
CA VAL A 356 -23.00 4.03 11.24
C VAL A 356 -23.69 5.26 11.82
N PHE A 357 -23.97 6.24 10.96
CA PHE A 357 -24.57 7.51 11.40
C PHE A 357 -26.09 7.39 11.57
N PRO A 358 -26.70 8.19 12.46
CA PRO A 358 -28.16 8.23 12.62
C PRO A 358 -28.91 8.62 11.36
N ALA A 359 -28.29 9.43 10.50
CA ALA A 359 -28.81 9.84 9.19
C ALA A 359 -27.67 9.90 8.16
N PRO A 360 -27.97 9.73 6.85
CA PRO A 360 -26.96 9.87 5.79
C PRO A 360 -26.31 11.25 5.80
N LEU A 361 -25.00 11.29 5.68
CA LEU A 361 -24.21 12.50 5.55
C LEU A 361 -24.47 13.13 4.16
N VAL A 362 -24.25 14.44 4.03
CA VAL A 362 -24.46 15.14 2.76
C VAL A 362 -23.14 15.74 2.25
N PRO A 363 -22.99 15.91 0.91
CA PRO A 363 -21.81 16.56 0.34
C PRO A 363 -21.57 17.95 0.96
N GLY A 364 -20.32 18.24 1.29
CA GLY A 364 -19.89 19.46 1.98
C GLY A 364 -20.03 19.42 3.50
N GLN A 365 -20.67 18.38 4.07
CA GLN A 365 -20.78 18.23 5.52
C GLN A 365 -19.42 17.89 6.12
N GLU A 366 -19.11 18.55 7.24
CA GLU A 366 -18.01 18.21 8.12
C GLU A 366 -18.56 17.53 9.38
N VAL A 367 -17.93 16.43 9.79
CA VAL A 367 -18.29 15.67 10.98
C VAL A 367 -17.06 15.47 11.83
N LYS A 368 -17.19 15.75 13.12
CA LYS A 368 -16.15 15.44 14.11
C LYS A 368 -16.47 14.11 14.78
N LEU A 369 -15.66 13.10 14.53
CA LEU A 369 -15.71 11.81 15.20
C LEU A 369 -14.71 11.77 16.35
N CYS A 370 -15.11 11.17 17.47
CA CYS A 370 -14.23 10.89 18.61
C CYS A 370 -14.27 9.38 18.89
N PHE A 371 -13.11 8.73 18.75
CA PHE A 371 -12.92 7.32 19.04
C PHE A 371 -12.21 7.17 20.38
N SER A 372 -12.72 6.28 21.25
CA SER A 372 -12.04 5.83 22.46
C SER A 372 -11.70 4.36 22.30
N TYR A 373 -10.42 4.01 22.47
CA TYR A 373 -9.93 2.65 22.24
C TYR A 373 -8.69 2.34 23.06
N ALA A 374 -8.44 1.05 23.29
CA ALA A 374 -7.28 0.56 24.02
C ALA A 374 -6.86 -0.84 23.57
N GLY A 375 -5.59 -1.20 23.81
CA GLY A 375 -5.12 -2.56 23.58
C GLY A 375 -3.60 -2.70 23.50
N GLU A 376 -3.15 -3.92 23.26
CA GLU A 376 -1.72 -4.30 23.25
C GLU A 376 -1.09 -4.15 21.87
N VAL A 377 -1.06 -2.92 21.34
CA VAL A 377 -0.55 -2.63 20.00
C VAL A 377 0.97 -2.40 19.96
N LEU A 378 1.61 -2.16 21.09
CA LEU A 378 3.05 -1.94 21.15
C LEU A 378 3.80 -3.28 21.14
N SER A 379 4.91 -3.33 20.42
CA SER A 379 5.85 -4.46 20.41
C SER A 379 7.06 -4.16 21.25
N GLU A 380 7.29 -4.93 22.34
CA GLU A 380 8.51 -4.83 23.14
C GLU A 380 9.62 -5.74 22.57
N ALA A 381 10.61 -5.11 21.95
CA ALA A 381 11.76 -5.82 21.40
C ALA A 381 12.84 -6.21 22.42
N GLY A 382 12.81 -5.61 23.61
CA GLY A 382 13.82 -5.73 24.65
C GLY A 382 14.82 -4.56 24.66
N ASN A 383 15.68 -4.53 25.66
CA ASN A 383 16.69 -3.49 25.88
C ASN A 383 16.15 -2.04 25.90
N GLY A 384 14.86 -1.88 26.28
CA GLY A 384 14.23 -0.56 26.36
C GLY A 384 13.87 0.00 24.99
N LEU A 385 13.47 -0.84 24.05
CA LEU A 385 12.95 -0.48 22.74
C LEU A 385 11.49 -0.94 22.62
N LEU A 386 10.58 0.00 22.40
CA LEU A 386 9.19 -0.23 22.06
C LEU A 386 8.91 0.34 20.68
N TYR A 387 8.12 -0.37 19.88
CA TYR A 387 7.77 0.02 18.52
C TYR A 387 6.26 -0.04 18.33
N VAL A 388 5.69 1.00 17.69
CA VAL A 388 4.32 1.05 17.22
C VAL A 388 4.31 0.95 15.68
N GLY A 389 3.47 0.10 15.12
CA GLY A 389 3.36 -0.05 13.67
C GLY A 389 3.56 -1.48 13.17
N GLU A 390 4.32 -2.32 13.87
CA GLU A 390 4.43 -3.76 13.55
C GLU A 390 3.06 -4.47 13.64
N ARG A 391 2.17 -3.97 14.51
CA ARG A 391 0.86 -4.54 14.78
C ARG A 391 -0.29 -3.74 14.17
N GLY A 392 -0.06 -3.06 13.05
CA GLY A 392 -1.07 -2.31 12.33
C GLY A 392 -1.17 -0.82 12.68
N THR A 393 -2.22 -0.18 12.17
CA THR A 393 -2.48 1.25 12.34
C THR A 393 -2.95 1.56 13.76
N TRP A 394 -2.22 2.40 14.49
CA TRP A 394 -2.47 2.67 15.90
C TRP A 394 -3.56 3.71 16.19
N TYR A 395 -4.13 4.33 15.17
CA TYR A 395 -5.27 5.26 15.25
C TYR A 395 -6.26 4.99 14.11
N PRO A 396 -7.58 5.27 14.28
CA PRO A 396 -8.57 5.07 13.23
C PRO A 396 -8.26 5.92 12.00
N ASN A 397 -8.12 5.29 10.83
CA ASN A 397 -7.76 5.97 9.58
C ASN A 397 -8.46 5.34 8.39
N PHE A 398 -8.59 6.06 7.28
CA PHE A 398 -8.93 5.51 5.97
C PHE A 398 -8.19 6.27 4.86
N GLY A 399 -7.63 5.52 3.92
CA GLY A 399 -6.86 6.07 2.80
C GLY A 399 -5.53 6.74 3.21
N LEU A 400 -4.92 7.42 2.25
CA LEU A 400 -3.63 8.11 2.39
C LEU A 400 -3.76 9.64 2.18
N SER A 401 -4.94 10.21 2.44
CA SER A 401 -5.15 11.64 2.30
C SER A 401 -4.35 12.42 3.33
N PRO A 402 -3.56 13.44 2.92
CA PRO A 402 -2.84 14.28 3.86
C PRO A 402 -3.78 14.99 4.83
N ALA A 403 -3.52 14.86 6.12
CA ALA A 403 -4.26 15.49 7.20
C ALA A 403 -3.34 16.23 8.18
N GLN A 404 -3.88 17.19 8.91
CA GLN A 404 -3.16 17.86 9.99
C GLN A 404 -3.20 17.01 11.25
N PHE A 405 -2.07 16.85 11.94
CA PHE A 405 -1.97 16.08 13.16
C PHE A 405 -1.59 16.95 14.37
N GLU A 406 -2.33 16.79 15.45
CA GLU A 406 -2.01 17.25 16.81
C GLU A 406 -1.98 16.03 17.71
N MET A 407 -0.87 15.76 18.39
CA MET A 407 -0.68 14.56 19.22
C MET A 407 -0.19 14.93 20.60
N GLU A 408 -0.81 14.36 21.62
CA GLU A 408 -0.41 14.48 23.03
C GLU A 408 -0.16 13.08 23.58
N PHE A 409 1.04 12.84 24.08
CA PHE A 409 1.45 11.56 24.61
C PHE A 409 1.75 11.66 26.11
N HIS A 410 1.21 10.73 26.88
CA HIS A 410 1.48 10.47 28.28
C HIS A 410 2.29 9.19 28.40
N TYR A 411 3.44 9.20 29.03
CA TYR A 411 4.35 8.05 29.13
C TYR A 411 5.27 8.13 30.34
N PRO A 412 5.86 6.99 30.82
CA PRO A 412 6.71 7.00 32.02
C PRO A 412 7.96 7.90 31.86
N ALA A 413 8.32 8.64 32.92
CA ALA A 413 9.34 9.68 32.87
C ALA A 413 10.77 9.18 32.51
N ASN A 414 11.04 7.89 32.72
CA ASN A 414 12.32 7.25 32.41
C ASN A 414 12.47 6.77 30.94
N TRP A 415 11.49 7.09 30.08
CA TRP A 415 11.51 6.81 28.66
C TRP A 415 11.64 8.11 27.84
N THR A 416 12.12 7.97 26.60
CA THR A 416 12.13 9.04 25.60
C THR A 416 11.17 8.70 24.48
N LEU A 417 10.21 9.59 24.23
CA LEU A 417 9.26 9.47 23.11
C LEU A 417 9.68 10.42 21.99
N VAL A 418 9.71 9.87 20.78
CA VAL A 418 9.95 10.60 19.51
C VAL A 418 8.77 10.34 18.59
N ALA A 419 8.17 11.40 18.05
CA ALA A 419 6.98 11.30 17.20
C ALA A 419 7.12 12.15 15.93
N THR A 420 6.26 11.87 14.97
CA THR A 420 6.13 12.66 13.74
C THR A 420 5.73 14.10 14.04
N GLY A 421 6.31 15.05 13.31
CA GLY A 421 6.04 16.48 13.45
C GLY A 421 7.01 17.20 14.40
N LYS A 422 6.66 18.42 14.76
CA LYS A 422 7.48 19.28 15.63
C LYS A 422 6.97 19.20 17.07
N LYS A 423 7.88 18.96 18.00
CA LYS A 423 7.59 19.04 19.44
C LYS A 423 7.26 20.50 19.81
N THR A 424 6.08 20.70 20.44
CA THR A 424 5.62 22.01 20.87
C THR A 424 5.80 22.15 22.38
N SER A 425 6.48 23.24 22.82
CA SER A 425 6.47 23.65 24.20
C SER A 425 5.27 24.58 24.48
N ARG A 426 4.70 24.56 25.66
CA ARG A 426 3.69 25.56 26.07
C ARG A 426 4.27 26.96 25.99
N SER A 427 3.44 27.93 25.56
CA SER A 427 3.70 29.35 25.34
C SER A 427 4.70 30.01 26.27
N SER A 428 5.55 30.83 25.66
CA SER A 428 6.65 31.63 26.12
C SER A 428 6.34 32.67 27.24
N THR A 429 6.11 32.21 28.46
CA THR A 429 6.26 33.11 29.64
C THR A 429 7.09 32.50 30.77
N ASP A 430 7.60 31.28 30.64
CA ASP A 430 8.47 30.67 31.66
C ASP A 430 9.78 30.22 31.06
N THR A 431 10.81 30.94 31.47
CA THR A 431 12.24 30.63 31.36
C THR A 431 12.53 29.36 32.14
N ASP A 432 12.41 28.18 31.51
CA ASP A 432 13.14 27.01 31.97
C ASP A 432 13.08 25.90 30.94
N GLU A 433 14.22 25.57 30.34
CA GLU A 433 14.48 24.36 29.55
C GLU A 433 14.31 23.05 30.38
N ALA A 434 13.83 23.14 31.62
CA ALA A 434 13.73 22.05 32.58
C ALA A 434 12.32 21.49 32.79
N GLU A 435 11.27 22.11 32.27
CA GLU A 435 9.90 21.67 32.46
C GLU A 435 9.28 21.07 31.16
N ALA A 436 9.85 19.97 30.67
CA ALA A 436 8.95 18.89 30.27
C ALA A 436 8.07 18.65 31.49
N GLU A 437 6.77 19.01 31.41
CA GLU A 437 5.82 18.85 32.50
C GLU A 437 5.94 17.45 33.09
N THR A 438 6.81 17.30 34.06
CA THR A 438 6.90 16.13 34.89
C THR A 438 5.84 16.38 35.92
N ASN A 439 4.72 15.68 35.83
CA ASN A 439 3.85 15.58 37.00
C ASN A 439 4.66 14.79 38.03
N ARG A 440 5.43 15.50 38.87
CA ARG A 440 6.43 14.92 39.78
C ARG A 440 5.80 13.95 40.81
N GLU A 441 4.47 14.01 41.00
CA GLU A 441 3.75 13.11 41.87
C GLU A 441 3.40 11.75 41.23
N ALA A 442 3.36 11.64 39.91
CA ALA A 442 2.94 10.41 39.20
C ALA A 442 4.06 9.66 38.43
N GLY A 443 5.28 10.22 38.33
CA GLY A 443 6.36 9.60 37.50
C GLY A 443 6.06 9.55 35.99
N GLU A 444 5.16 10.40 35.52
CA GLU A 444 4.70 10.51 34.16
C GLU A 444 5.29 11.75 33.45
N ARG A 445 5.49 11.66 32.14
CA ARG A 445 5.88 12.76 31.27
C ARG A 445 4.84 12.97 30.18
N VAL A 446 4.58 14.23 29.83
CA VAL A 446 3.68 14.61 28.73
C VAL A 446 4.50 15.28 27.64
N SER A 447 4.25 14.90 26.37
CA SER A 447 4.82 15.59 25.21
C SER A 447 3.76 15.86 24.15
N ARG A 448 3.87 17.04 23.48
CA ARG A 448 2.95 17.49 22.44
C ARG A 448 3.69 17.65 21.13
N TRP A 449 3.06 17.21 20.04
CA TRP A 449 3.62 17.19 18.71
C TRP A 449 2.58 17.69 17.71
N THR A 450 3.03 18.47 16.73
CA THR A 450 2.15 19.00 15.68
C THR A 450 2.82 18.85 14.33
N SER A 451 2.10 18.33 13.33
CA SER A 451 2.61 18.27 11.98
C SER A 451 2.77 19.67 11.40
N GLU A 452 3.90 19.94 10.73
CA GLU A 452 4.21 21.27 10.17
C GLU A 452 3.37 21.57 8.92
N ARG A 453 2.81 20.55 8.31
CA ARG A 453 1.93 20.54 7.15
C ARG A 453 1.00 19.35 7.21
N PRO A 454 -0.03 19.27 6.38
CA PRO A 454 -0.78 18.02 6.20
C PRO A 454 0.15 16.90 5.74
N ILE A 455 0.05 15.73 6.39
CA ILE A 455 0.88 14.55 6.15
C ILE A 455 0.00 13.30 6.03
N PRO A 456 0.42 12.27 5.27
CA PRO A 456 -0.40 11.06 5.05
C PRO A 456 -0.45 10.12 6.25
N VAL A 457 0.55 10.14 7.11
CA VAL A 457 0.72 9.19 8.22
C VAL A 457 1.48 9.84 9.38
N ALA A 458 1.13 9.47 10.61
CA ALA A 458 1.83 9.88 11.82
C ALA A 458 2.12 8.70 12.74
N GLY A 459 3.28 8.69 13.38
CA GLY A 459 3.69 7.67 14.30
C GLY A 459 4.60 8.17 15.40
N PHE A 460 5.01 7.25 16.26
CA PHE A 460 5.93 7.51 17.34
C PHE A 460 6.75 6.27 17.68
N ASN A 461 7.84 6.50 18.39
CA ASN A 461 8.61 5.43 19.02
C ASN A 461 8.94 5.79 20.47
N LEU A 462 9.12 4.80 21.32
CA LEU A 462 9.43 4.97 22.73
C LEU A 462 10.64 4.10 23.08
N GLY A 463 11.69 4.72 23.66
CA GLY A 463 12.89 3.97 23.97
C GLY A 463 13.72 4.59 25.08
N LYS A 464 14.70 3.80 25.59
CA LYS A 464 15.80 4.27 26.45
C LYS A 464 16.98 4.60 25.56
N TYR A 465 16.90 5.76 24.91
CA TYR A 465 17.81 6.15 23.84
C TYR A 465 19.02 6.95 24.32
N VAL A 466 20.13 6.74 23.64
CA VAL A 466 21.22 7.73 23.49
C VAL A 466 20.90 8.55 22.24
N ARG A 467 21.03 9.87 22.31
CA ARG A 467 20.72 10.82 21.24
C ARG A 467 21.98 11.44 20.68
N ALA A 468 22.03 11.61 19.36
CA ALA A 468 23.04 12.40 18.68
C ALA A 468 22.38 13.37 17.70
N GLU A 469 23.09 14.43 17.33
CA GLU A 469 22.60 15.50 16.44
C GLU A 469 23.59 15.78 15.32
N ALA A 470 23.04 16.10 14.15
CA ALA A 470 23.77 16.65 13.01
C ALA A 470 22.95 17.77 12.34
N LYS A 471 23.53 18.50 11.39
CA LYS A 471 22.85 19.58 10.65
C LYS A 471 23.07 19.45 9.16
N ALA A 472 21.98 19.60 8.39
CA ALA A 472 22.02 19.79 6.95
C ALA A 472 21.54 21.22 6.63
N GLY A 473 22.47 22.17 6.60
CA GLY A 473 22.13 23.61 6.58
C GLY A 473 21.40 24.02 7.85
N ASN A 474 20.16 24.43 7.72
CA ASN A 474 19.27 24.79 8.84
C ASN A 474 18.39 23.64 9.35
N ILE A 475 18.47 22.46 8.74
CA ILE A 475 17.69 21.29 9.13
C ILE A 475 18.41 20.58 10.29
N LEU A 476 17.70 20.37 11.40
CA LEU A 476 18.16 19.55 12.52
C LEU A 476 17.92 18.08 12.22
N VAL A 477 18.95 17.26 12.33
CA VAL A 477 18.89 15.80 12.19
C VAL A 477 19.22 15.17 13.52
N GLU A 478 18.32 14.37 14.08
CA GLU A 478 18.47 13.71 15.36
C GLU A 478 18.42 12.20 15.19
N ALA A 479 19.35 11.47 15.76
CA ALA A 479 19.34 10.02 15.78
C ALA A 479 19.24 9.48 17.21
N TYR A 480 18.48 8.40 17.39
CA TYR A 480 18.14 7.81 18.67
C TYR A 480 18.40 6.31 18.64
N GLY A 481 19.41 5.82 19.37
CA GLY A 481 19.77 4.39 19.44
C GLY A 481 19.83 3.89 20.88
N THR A 482 19.45 2.62 21.11
CA THR A 482 19.52 1.97 22.43
C THR A 482 20.92 1.42 22.68
N THR A 483 21.25 1.20 23.97
CA THR A 483 22.57 0.64 24.36
C THR A 483 22.76 -0.83 24.01
N GLY A 484 21.68 -1.54 23.67
CA GLY A 484 21.69 -2.94 23.25
C GLY A 484 20.70 -3.19 22.11
N VAL A 485 20.93 -4.27 21.37
CA VAL A 485 20.03 -4.74 20.31
C VAL A 485 18.87 -5.56 20.89
N GLU A 486 17.81 -5.75 20.10
CA GLU A 486 16.67 -6.56 20.47
C GLU A 486 17.00 -8.03 20.77
N LYS A 487 16.13 -8.74 21.51
CA LYS A 487 16.34 -10.12 21.95
C LYS A 487 16.49 -11.14 20.80
N SER A 488 15.87 -10.87 19.66
CA SER A 488 15.92 -11.70 18.45
C SER A 488 17.21 -11.53 17.63
N PHE A 489 18.05 -10.58 18.00
CA PHE A 489 19.28 -10.29 17.26
C PHE A 489 20.33 -11.40 17.45
N PRO A 490 21.16 -11.69 16.43
CA PRO A 490 22.25 -12.66 16.57
C PRO A 490 23.17 -12.28 17.75
N LYS A 491 23.42 -13.23 18.65
CA LYS A 491 24.31 -13.01 19.79
C LYS A 491 25.76 -13.02 19.32
N ALA A 492 26.55 -12.03 19.77
CA ALA A 492 27.99 -12.05 19.57
C ALA A 492 28.62 -13.33 20.16
N ARG A 493 29.50 -13.96 19.40
CA ARG A 493 30.22 -15.16 19.84
C ARG A 493 31.55 -14.75 20.43
N SER A 494 31.94 -15.39 21.57
CA SER A 494 33.31 -15.35 22.06
C SER A 494 34.12 -16.35 21.25
N GLU A 495 35.14 -15.91 20.54
CA GLU A 495 36.08 -16.80 19.84
C GLU A 495 37.33 -16.96 20.68
N LEU A 496 37.77 -18.22 20.86
CA LEU A 496 39.09 -18.56 21.32
C LEU A 496 40.02 -18.38 20.12
N ILE A 497 40.89 -17.41 20.18
CA ILE A 497 41.98 -17.31 19.20
C ILE A 497 43.14 -18.17 19.73
N GLU A 498 43.31 -19.30 19.09
CA GLU A 498 44.56 -20.06 19.22
C GLU A 498 45.61 -19.31 18.40
N GLU A 499 46.73 -18.93 19.04
CA GLU A 499 47.87 -18.34 18.32
C GLU A 499 48.33 -19.31 17.22
N PRO A 500 48.57 -18.83 15.98
CA PRO A 500 49.17 -19.66 14.96
C PRO A 500 50.58 -20.08 15.43
N GLU A 501 50.88 -21.37 15.42
CA GLU A 501 52.23 -21.89 15.64
C GLU A 501 53.13 -21.39 14.53
N PHE A 502 53.81 -20.26 14.76
CA PHE A 502 54.95 -19.89 13.92
C PHE A 502 56.18 -20.74 14.31
N PRO A 503 56.88 -21.28 13.33
CA PRO A 503 58.17 -21.98 13.62
C PRO A 503 59.15 -20.96 14.17
N LEU A 504 59.42 -21.04 15.48
CA LEU A 504 60.31 -20.12 16.21
C LEU A 504 61.77 -20.44 15.84
N ALA A 505 62.47 -19.36 15.43
CA ALA A 505 63.95 -19.41 15.41
C ALA A 505 64.52 -19.74 16.84
N PRO A 506 65.64 -20.38 16.97
CA PRO A 506 66.20 -20.76 18.26
C PRO A 506 66.64 -19.56 19.09
N GLY A 507 65.84 -19.20 20.10
CA GLY A 507 66.13 -18.18 21.10
C GLY A 507 65.56 -18.60 22.48
N PRO A 508 65.91 -17.86 23.59
CA PRO A 508 65.49 -18.25 24.92
C PRO A 508 63.96 -18.33 25.07
N ARG A 509 63.49 -19.46 25.61
CA ARG A 509 62.06 -19.82 25.75
C ARG A 509 61.34 -18.80 26.63
N THR A 510 60.53 -18.00 26.03
CA THR A 510 59.40 -17.32 26.71
C THR A 510 58.28 -18.34 26.92
N ARG A 511 57.65 -18.34 28.09
CA ARG A 511 56.46 -19.20 28.38
C ARG A 511 55.40 -19.01 27.32
N PRO A 512 54.76 -20.09 26.82
CA PRO A 512 53.57 -19.94 25.97
C PRO A 512 52.52 -19.19 26.76
N MET A 513 52.02 -18.05 26.25
CA MET A 513 50.83 -17.45 26.75
C MET A 513 49.67 -18.37 26.35
N GLY A 514 48.86 -18.73 27.33
CA GLY A 514 47.66 -19.58 27.07
C GLY A 514 46.68 -18.86 26.14
N PRO A 515 45.70 -19.57 25.62
CA PRO A 515 44.74 -19.02 24.66
C PRO A 515 44.14 -17.71 25.19
N VAL A 516 44.24 -16.65 24.38
CA VAL A 516 43.67 -15.34 24.70
C VAL A 516 42.19 -15.37 24.34
N VAL A 517 41.31 -15.28 25.33
CA VAL A 517 39.88 -15.08 25.12
C VAL A 517 39.68 -13.62 24.74
N VAL A 518 39.45 -13.34 23.47
CA VAL A 518 39.05 -12.02 23.02
C VAL A 518 37.54 -11.93 23.21
N THR A 519 37.10 -11.18 24.21
CA THR A 519 35.68 -10.89 24.41
C THR A 519 35.29 -9.74 23.45
N VAL A 520 34.61 -10.07 22.36
CA VAL A 520 33.99 -9.08 21.50
C VAL A 520 32.83 -8.43 22.29
N PRO A 521 32.85 -7.12 22.49
CA PRO A 521 31.74 -6.47 23.19
C PRO A 521 30.43 -6.65 22.41
N PRO A 522 29.28 -6.78 23.10
CA PRO A 522 28.00 -6.95 22.42
C PRO A 522 27.74 -5.74 21.49
N PRO A 523 27.05 -5.96 20.34
CA PRO A 523 26.69 -4.87 19.44
C PRO A 523 25.81 -3.83 20.16
N SER A 524 26.01 -2.55 19.82
CA SER A 524 25.31 -1.44 20.47
C SER A 524 24.95 -0.32 19.49
N PRO A 525 23.68 -0.18 19.13
CA PRO A 525 23.19 0.92 18.29
C PRO A 525 23.61 2.32 18.78
N ALA A 526 23.74 2.51 20.09
CA ALA A 526 24.15 3.77 20.69
C ALA A 526 25.58 4.20 20.33
N ARG A 527 26.47 3.27 19.92
CA ARG A 527 27.86 3.62 19.57
C ARG A 527 27.95 4.43 18.28
N ASP A 528 27.13 4.09 17.29
CA ASP A 528 27.19 4.68 15.96
C ASP A 528 26.08 5.70 15.69
N VAL A 529 25.33 6.09 16.71
CA VAL A 529 24.21 7.03 16.58
C VAL A 529 24.62 8.37 15.95
N GLN A 530 25.83 8.87 16.21
CA GLN A 530 26.36 10.08 15.57
C GLN A 530 26.61 9.85 14.07
N ALA A 531 27.19 8.71 13.70
CA ALA A 531 27.43 8.38 12.29
C ALA A 531 26.09 8.22 11.51
N VAL A 532 25.04 7.73 12.15
CA VAL A 532 23.67 7.66 11.58
C VAL A 532 23.16 9.08 11.30
N ALA A 533 23.24 9.99 12.28
CA ALA A 533 22.81 11.39 12.10
C ALA A 533 23.61 12.09 10.99
N ASP A 534 24.92 11.91 10.94
CA ASP A 534 25.80 12.52 9.93
C ASP A 534 25.52 12.00 8.52
N ARG A 535 25.24 10.69 8.37
CA ARG A 535 24.86 10.09 7.07
C ARG A 535 23.52 10.64 6.57
N ALA A 536 22.50 10.73 7.42
CA ALA A 536 21.22 11.31 7.07
C ALA A 536 21.33 12.81 6.69
N ALA A 537 22.13 13.59 7.43
CA ALA A 537 22.38 14.98 7.11
C ALA A 537 23.06 15.16 5.73
N LYS A 538 24.00 14.28 5.37
CA LYS A 538 24.62 14.28 4.03
C LYS A 538 23.62 13.93 2.95
N ALA A 539 22.77 12.91 3.17
CA ALA A 539 21.72 12.51 2.23
C ALA A 539 20.74 13.67 1.98
N ILE A 540 20.26 14.35 3.04
CA ILE A 540 19.42 15.55 2.93
C ILE A 540 20.10 16.64 2.07
N GLY A 541 21.41 16.85 2.26
CA GLY A 541 22.18 17.80 1.48
C GLY A 541 22.17 17.49 -0.02
N SER A 542 22.44 16.22 -0.40
CA SER A 542 22.40 15.76 -1.80
C SER A 542 20.98 15.86 -2.38
N PHE A 543 19.99 15.37 -1.67
CA PHE A 543 18.59 15.35 -2.13
C PHE A 543 18.00 16.75 -2.27
N SER A 544 18.39 17.68 -1.38
CA SER A 544 17.97 19.08 -1.51
C SER A 544 18.49 19.74 -2.78
N GLN A 545 19.67 19.34 -3.27
CA GLN A 545 20.21 19.80 -4.56
C GLN A 545 19.49 19.16 -5.74
N TRP A 546 19.18 17.86 -5.68
CA TRP A 546 18.58 17.11 -6.79
C TRP A 546 17.07 17.32 -6.91
N PHE A 547 16.35 17.28 -5.78
CA PHE A 547 14.89 17.26 -5.72
C PHE A 547 14.27 18.56 -5.21
N GLY A 548 15.10 19.50 -4.73
CA GLY A 548 14.64 20.75 -4.10
C GLY A 548 14.58 20.66 -2.58
N PRO A 549 14.21 21.77 -1.90
CA PRO A 549 14.35 21.90 -0.44
C PRO A 549 13.69 20.77 0.35
N TYR A 550 14.31 20.37 1.45
CA TYR A 550 13.75 19.44 2.42
C TYR A 550 12.41 19.95 2.95
N PRO A 551 11.36 19.09 3.04
CA PRO A 551 9.99 19.58 3.28
C PRO A 551 9.66 19.93 4.73
N TYR A 552 10.49 19.56 5.72
CA TYR A 552 10.25 19.74 7.16
C TYR A 552 11.37 20.54 7.83
N SER A 553 11.18 20.96 9.09
CA SER A 553 12.22 21.70 9.84
C SER A 553 13.27 20.77 10.49
N SER A 554 12.97 19.51 10.68
CA SER A 554 13.86 18.51 11.29
C SER A 554 13.58 17.10 10.77
N LEU A 555 14.55 16.19 10.95
CA LEU A 555 14.40 14.76 10.73
C LEU A 555 14.84 14.01 12.00
N ALA A 556 13.98 13.15 12.53
CA ALA A 556 14.32 12.22 13.59
C ALA A 556 14.51 10.80 13.02
N LEU A 557 15.54 10.09 13.47
CA LEU A 557 15.79 8.69 13.12
C LEU A 557 15.76 7.87 14.40
N THR A 558 14.86 6.90 14.49
CA THR A 558 14.69 6.02 15.64
C THR A 558 14.96 4.58 15.24
N GLN A 559 15.43 3.79 16.19
CA GLN A 559 15.63 2.36 16.02
C GLN A 559 14.29 1.61 16.03
N MET A 560 14.10 0.68 15.10
CA MET A 560 13.03 -0.31 15.12
C MET A 560 13.59 -1.74 15.14
N PRO A 561 12.87 -2.70 15.73
CA PRO A 561 13.32 -4.09 15.76
C PRO A 561 13.24 -4.74 14.37
N GLY A 562 14.10 -5.74 14.16
CA GLY A 562 14.13 -6.53 12.93
C GLY A 562 14.96 -5.93 11.81
N LYS A 563 14.64 -6.32 10.58
CA LYS A 563 15.39 -5.97 9.36
C LYS A 563 14.71 -4.88 8.53
N LEU A 564 13.45 -4.59 8.80
CA LEU A 564 12.68 -3.60 8.06
C LEU A 564 13.00 -2.19 8.56
N SER A 565 12.85 -1.22 7.68
CA SER A 565 12.91 0.20 7.97
C SER A 565 11.70 0.89 7.34
N GLN A 566 11.38 2.12 7.79
CA GLN A 566 10.26 2.89 7.26
C GLN A 566 10.54 4.38 7.32
N GLY A 567 10.38 5.08 6.20
CA GLY A 567 10.44 6.55 6.15
C GLY A 567 9.03 7.13 6.30
N TRP A 568 8.81 7.92 7.37
CA TRP A 568 7.57 8.64 7.62
C TRP A 568 7.87 10.14 7.70
N PRO A 569 6.89 11.03 7.50
CA PRO A 569 7.10 12.46 7.46
C PRO A 569 7.86 13.02 8.68
N GLY A 570 9.12 13.41 8.49
CA GLY A 570 9.99 13.92 9.55
C GLY A 570 10.46 12.89 10.59
N LEU A 571 10.11 11.60 10.42
CA LEU A 571 10.47 10.51 11.34
C LEU A 571 10.81 9.23 10.56
N VAL A 572 12.04 8.78 10.66
CA VAL A 572 12.49 7.52 10.05
C VAL A 572 12.67 6.46 11.13
N PHE A 573 12.05 5.30 10.93
CA PHE A 573 12.26 4.10 11.70
C PHE A 573 13.32 3.25 11.00
N LEU A 574 14.46 3.05 11.62
CA LEU A 574 15.58 2.29 11.06
C LEU A 574 15.75 0.95 11.76
N SER A 575 15.98 -0.10 10.98
CA SER A 575 16.44 -1.38 11.49
C SER A 575 17.61 -1.20 12.46
N SER A 576 17.64 -2.00 13.55
CA SER A 576 18.80 -2.06 14.45
C SER A 576 20.11 -2.32 13.70
N LEU A 577 20.07 -3.02 12.55
CA LEU A 577 21.26 -3.27 11.71
C LEU A 577 21.86 -1.97 11.14
N ALA A 578 21.04 -0.98 10.78
CA ALA A 578 21.50 0.30 10.23
C ALA A 578 22.27 1.17 11.24
N PHE A 579 22.14 0.87 12.55
CA PHE A 579 22.86 1.53 13.63
C PHE A 579 24.18 0.83 14.01
N LEU A 580 24.50 -0.31 13.41
CA LEU A 580 25.73 -1.03 13.73
C LEU A 580 26.87 -0.61 12.82
N SER A 581 28.07 -0.54 13.38
CA SER A 581 29.29 -0.32 12.63
C SER A 581 29.55 -1.47 11.65
N PRO A 582 30.33 -1.23 10.57
CA PRO A 582 30.75 -2.28 9.66
C PRO A 582 31.48 -3.43 10.37
N GLN A 583 32.21 -3.12 11.46
CA GLN A 583 32.89 -4.14 12.27
C GLN A 583 31.87 -5.02 13.01
N GLU A 584 30.88 -4.42 13.68
CA GLU A 584 29.84 -5.17 14.38
C GLU A 584 29.01 -6.03 13.41
N GLN A 585 28.71 -5.53 12.21
CA GLN A 585 28.03 -6.30 11.15
C GLN A 585 28.90 -7.49 10.67
N ASN A 586 30.24 -7.32 10.57
CA ASN A 586 31.18 -8.41 10.29
C ASN A 586 31.19 -9.46 11.40
N ASP A 587 31.24 -9.03 12.66
CA ASP A 587 31.27 -9.91 13.83
C ASP A 587 29.96 -10.74 13.91
N LEU A 588 28.85 -10.21 13.41
CA LEU A 588 27.58 -10.93 13.25
C LEU A 588 27.53 -11.81 12.00
N ARG A 589 28.59 -11.82 11.16
CA ARG A 589 28.70 -12.60 9.91
C ARG A 589 27.56 -12.32 8.92
N LEU A 590 27.15 -11.06 8.80
CA LEU A 590 26.18 -10.65 7.79
C LEU A 590 26.80 -10.75 6.39
N ASP A 591 25.99 -11.15 5.42
CA ASP A 591 26.42 -11.26 4.01
C ASP A 591 26.93 -9.91 3.48
N PRO A 592 28.07 -9.87 2.71
CA PRO A 592 28.63 -8.62 2.20
C PRO A 592 27.65 -7.82 1.29
N VAL A 593 26.84 -8.49 0.47
CA VAL A 593 25.84 -7.82 -0.40
C VAL A 593 24.73 -7.27 0.47
N ALA A 594 24.20 -8.07 1.42
CA ALA A 594 23.21 -7.60 2.38
C ALA A 594 23.71 -6.36 3.14
N ARG A 595 24.98 -6.34 3.56
CA ARG A 595 25.59 -5.17 4.24
C ARG A 595 25.67 -3.92 3.36
N ALA A 596 26.00 -4.10 2.08
CA ALA A 596 26.04 -2.98 1.14
C ALA A 596 24.63 -2.38 0.95
N LEU A 597 23.60 -3.23 0.83
CA LEU A 597 22.20 -2.82 0.76
C LEU A 597 21.74 -2.19 2.08
N ASP A 598 22.02 -2.81 3.23
CA ASP A 598 21.71 -2.26 4.56
C ASP A 598 22.32 -0.87 4.78
N SER A 599 23.51 -0.62 4.22
CA SER A 599 24.14 0.71 4.27
C SER A 599 23.37 1.78 3.50
N GLN A 600 22.58 1.39 2.49
CA GLN A 600 21.76 2.29 1.67
C GLN A 600 20.35 2.48 2.24
N VAL A 601 19.88 1.61 3.14
CA VAL A 601 18.51 1.68 3.71
C VAL A 601 18.27 3.05 4.36
N LEU A 602 19.20 3.57 5.17
CA LEU A 602 19.06 4.91 5.77
C LEU A 602 18.87 5.99 4.71
N VAL A 603 19.58 5.90 3.60
CA VAL A 603 19.53 6.89 2.51
C VAL A 603 18.20 6.75 1.76
N HIS A 604 17.74 5.52 1.53
CA HIS A 604 16.44 5.19 0.96
C HIS A 604 15.30 5.77 1.81
N GLU A 605 15.26 5.48 3.11
CA GLU A 605 14.23 6.01 4.01
C GLU A 605 14.26 7.55 4.12
N THR A 606 15.44 8.15 3.97
CA THR A 606 15.56 9.60 3.90
C THR A 606 14.98 10.17 2.60
N ALA A 607 15.06 9.45 1.48
CA ALA A 607 14.51 9.89 0.20
C ALA A 607 12.97 9.88 0.19
N HIS A 608 12.33 9.03 0.99
CA HIS A 608 10.88 9.02 1.16
C HIS A 608 10.33 10.38 1.63
N GLN A 609 11.13 11.22 2.28
CA GLN A 609 10.71 12.57 2.67
C GLN A 609 10.27 13.44 1.48
N TRP A 610 10.75 13.15 0.25
CA TRP A 610 10.32 13.77 -1.00
C TRP A 610 9.31 12.88 -1.75
N TRP A 611 9.60 11.56 -1.83
CA TRP A 611 8.88 10.58 -2.65
C TRP A 611 8.15 9.57 -1.77
N GLY A 612 6.86 9.79 -1.53
CA GLY A 612 6.04 9.02 -0.62
C GLY A 612 5.43 9.86 0.51
N ASP A 613 6.21 10.79 1.12
CA ASP A 613 5.75 11.64 2.21
C ASP A 613 5.28 13.03 1.74
N LEU A 614 5.98 13.64 0.78
CA LEU A 614 5.62 14.94 0.22
C LEU A 614 4.83 14.81 -1.08
N VAL A 615 5.33 14.01 -2.03
CA VAL A 615 4.65 13.64 -3.27
C VAL A 615 4.12 12.23 -3.10
N LEU A 616 2.81 12.08 -3.02
CA LEU A 616 2.13 10.81 -2.75
C LEU A 616 1.82 10.08 -4.06
N TRP A 617 1.59 8.79 -4.00
CA TRP A 617 1.04 8.00 -5.11
C TRP A 617 -0.49 8.06 -5.13
N LYS A 618 -1.10 7.96 -6.31
CA LYS A 618 -2.54 8.11 -6.48
C LYS A 618 -3.31 6.85 -6.15
N THR A 619 -2.81 5.71 -6.61
CA THR A 619 -3.40 4.39 -6.38
C THR A 619 -2.29 3.38 -6.02
N TYR A 620 -2.66 2.17 -5.62
CA TYR A 620 -1.68 1.11 -5.37
C TYR A 620 -0.83 0.79 -6.61
N ARG A 621 -1.33 1.08 -7.82
CA ARG A 621 -0.61 0.92 -9.09
C ARG A 621 0.54 1.91 -9.27
N ASP A 622 0.49 3.01 -8.53
CA ASP A 622 1.48 4.09 -8.61
C ASP A 622 2.49 4.04 -7.46
N GLN A 623 2.31 3.13 -6.50
CA GLN A 623 3.16 3.04 -5.30
C GLN A 623 4.64 2.78 -5.65
N TRP A 624 4.93 2.06 -6.74
CA TRP A 624 6.30 1.82 -7.22
C TRP A 624 7.09 3.11 -7.48
N LEU A 625 6.40 4.25 -7.75
CA LEU A 625 7.04 5.56 -7.94
C LEU A 625 7.81 5.99 -6.70
N ALA A 626 7.22 5.83 -5.51
CA ALA A 626 7.87 6.16 -4.25
C ALA A 626 9.04 5.21 -3.98
N GLU A 627 8.84 3.90 -4.10
CA GLU A 627 9.85 2.89 -3.81
C GLU A 627 11.01 2.93 -4.81
N GLY A 628 10.69 2.98 -6.11
CA GLY A 628 11.69 3.03 -7.17
C GLY A 628 12.53 4.31 -7.12
N LEU A 629 11.91 5.49 -6.87
CA LEU A 629 12.64 6.75 -6.73
C LEU A 629 13.48 6.79 -5.46
N ALA A 630 12.98 6.30 -4.33
CA ALA A 630 13.73 6.28 -3.09
C ALA A 630 14.95 5.34 -3.20
N ASN A 631 14.75 4.16 -3.79
CA ASN A 631 15.84 3.22 -4.03
C ASN A 631 16.87 3.78 -5.04
N TYR A 632 16.40 4.38 -6.13
CA TYR A 632 17.30 5.03 -7.09
C TYR A 632 18.06 6.22 -6.49
N ALA A 633 17.41 7.03 -5.64
CA ALA A 633 18.07 8.12 -4.92
C ALA A 633 19.20 7.63 -4.00
N ALA A 634 18.98 6.51 -3.30
CA ALA A 634 20.02 5.86 -2.51
C ALA A 634 21.21 5.39 -3.38
N LEU A 635 20.91 4.79 -4.55
CA LEU A 635 21.94 4.37 -5.48
C LEU A 635 22.67 5.56 -6.14
N LEU A 636 22.03 6.72 -6.34
CA LEU A 636 22.73 7.94 -6.80
C LEU A 636 23.75 8.46 -5.78
N VAL A 637 23.46 8.34 -4.48
CA VAL A 637 24.45 8.63 -3.42
C VAL A 637 25.59 7.63 -3.49
N LEU A 638 25.31 6.35 -3.74
CA LEU A 638 26.34 5.33 -3.94
C LEU A 638 27.16 5.60 -5.20
N GLU A 639 26.55 6.04 -6.31
CA GLU A 639 27.24 6.42 -7.55
C GLU A 639 28.29 7.52 -7.29
N GLN A 640 27.96 8.54 -6.48
CA GLN A 640 28.89 9.59 -6.09
C GLN A 640 30.07 9.05 -5.26
N GLN A 641 29.83 8.08 -4.39
CA GLN A 641 30.84 7.49 -3.50
C GLN A 641 31.70 6.45 -4.20
N SER A 642 31.06 5.56 -4.95
CA SER A 642 31.69 4.42 -5.63
C SER A 642 30.93 4.02 -6.89
N PRO A 643 31.28 4.57 -8.07
CA PRO A 643 30.63 4.19 -9.34
C PRO A 643 30.74 2.69 -9.67
N ALA A 644 31.74 2.00 -9.10
CA ALA A 644 31.90 0.56 -9.27
C ALA A 644 30.82 -0.23 -8.50
N GLN A 645 30.60 0.12 -7.22
CA GLN A 645 29.56 -0.51 -6.40
C GLN A 645 28.15 -0.20 -6.93
N PHE A 646 27.91 1.03 -7.41
CA PHE A 646 26.65 1.36 -8.07
C PHE A 646 26.33 0.40 -9.24
N ARG A 647 27.30 0.17 -10.14
CA ARG A 647 27.14 -0.79 -11.25
C ARG A 647 26.95 -2.22 -10.77
N GLU A 648 27.65 -2.62 -9.73
CA GLU A 648 27.53 -3.95 -9.14
C GLU A 648 26.12 -4.21 -8.57
N VAL A 649 25.52 -3.23 -7.91
CA VAL A 649 24.14 -3.31 -7.41
C VAL A 649 23.14 -3.39 -8.56
N LEU A 650 23.26 -2.53 -9.58
CA LEU A 650 22.40 -2.61 -10.77
C LEU A 650 22.50 -3.97 -11.46
N GLU A 651 23.71 -4.53 -11.57
CA GLU A 651 23.92 -5.85 -12.16
C GLU A 651 23.35 -6.97 -11.29
N SER A 652 23.37 -6.83 -9.95
CA SER A 652 22.68 -7.77 -9.07
C SER A 652 21.17 -7.75 -9.27
N TYR A 653 20.55 -6.57 -9.36
CA TYR A 653 19.13 -6.42 -9.66
C TYR A 653 18.73 -7.05 -11.01
N ARG A 654 19.58 -6.85 -12.06
CA ARG A 654 19.38 -7.50 -13.35
C ARG A 654 19.37 -9.03 -13.23
N ARG A 655 20.33 -9.60 -12.49
CA ARG A 655 20.43 -11.06 -12.29
C ARG A 655 19.24 -11.60 -11.49
N ASP A 656 18.80 -10.87 -10.48
CA ASP A 656 17.65 -11.26 -9.66
C ASP A 656 16.37 -11.30 -10.51
N LEU A 657 16.12 -10.26 -11.34
CA LEU A 657 14.97 -10.20 -12.24
C LEU A 657 14.95 -11.34 -13.27
N MET A 658 16.12 -11.90 -13.60
CA MET A 658 16.29 -13.05 -14.51
C MET A 658 16.43 -14.38 -13.77
N SER A 659 16.37 -14.38 -12.43
CA SER A 659 16.41 -15.59 -11.64
C SER A 659 15.08 -16.36 -11.70
N LYS A 660 15.14 -17.67 -11.47
CA LYS A 660 13.97 -18.54 -11.44
C LYS A 660 13.59 -18.88 -10.01
N ASN A 661 12.31 -18.85 -9.72
CA ASN A 661 11.77 -19.40 -8.47
C ASN A 661 11.87 -20.94 -8.44
N LYS A 662 11.40 -21.57 -7.36
CA LYS A 662 11.42 -23.05 -7.18
C LYS A 662 10.59 -23.78 -8.24
N ASP A 663 9.59 -23.11 -8.83
CA ASP A 663 8.69 -23.67 -9.84
C ASP A 663 9.21 -23.47 -11.28
N GLY A 664 10.37 -22.79 -11.43
CA GLY A 664 11.03 -22.55 -12.70
C GLY A 664 10.58 -21.26 -13.43
N GLU A 665 9.74 -20.44 -12.81
CA GLU A 665 9.24 -19.17 -13.33
C GLU A 665 10.26 -18.06 -13.09
N LEU A 666 10.45 -17.17 -14.06
CA LEU A 666 11.34 -16.02 -13.93
C LEU A 666 10.71 -14.93 -13.07
N LEU A 667 11.49 -14.31 -12.18
CA LEU A 667 10.99 -13.24 -11.31
C LEU A 667 10.35 -12.08 -12.10
N ARG A 668 10.90 -11.71 -13.27
CA ARG A 668 10.31 -10.69 -14.14
C ARG A 668 8.87 -11.00 -14.56
N ASP A 669 8.49 -12.28 -14.58
CA ASP A 669 7.16 -12.74 -15.01
C ASP A 669 6.10 -12.57 -13.90
N ALA A 670 6.50 -12.17 -12.68
CA ALA A 670 5.56 -11.76 -11.62
C ALA A 670 4.62 -10.64 -12.10
N GLY A 671 5.08 -9.79 -13.01
CA GLY A 671 4.28 -8.75 -13.65
C GLY A 671 4.97 -7.39 -13.73
N PRO A 672 4.33 -6.40 -14.36
CA PRO A 672 4.82 -5.04 -14.42
C PRO A 672 4.72 -4.33 -13.06
N VAL A 673 5.53 -3.28 -12.85
CA VAL A 673 5.55 -2.48 -11.61
C VAL A 673 4.17 -1.91 -11.24
N THR A 674 3.29 -1.71 -12.23
CA THR A 674 1.93 -1.18 -12.06
C THR A 674 0.93 -2.18 -11.47
N LEU A 675 1.29 -3.44 -11.25
CA LEU A 675 0.47 -4.37 -10.47
C LEU A 675 0.57 -4.08 -8.96
N GLY A 676 1.60 -3.31 -8.53
CA GLY A 676 1.74 -2.91 -7.12
C GLY A 676 1.73 -4.10 -6.17
N GLN A 677 0.98 -4.02 -5.08
CA GLN A 677 0.93 -5.08 -4.05
C GLN A 677 0.38 -6.43 -4.55
N ARG A 678 -0.26 -6.47 -5.72
CA ARG A 678 -0.69 -7.74 -6.36
C ARG A 678 0.49 -8.58 -6.87
N LEU A 679 1.68 -7.99 -6.99
CA LEU A 679 2.92 -8.72 -7.28
C LEU A 679 3.28 -9.73 -6.19
N ASP A 680 2.85 -9.48 -4.93
CA ASP A 680 2.95 -10.46 -3.85
C ASP A 680 1.85 -11.51 -4.02
N SER A 681 2.24 -12.69 -4.43
CA SER A 681 1.34 -13.80 -4.73
C SER A 681 1.89 -15.13 -4.21
N SER A 682 1.10 -16.20 -4.31
CA SER A 682 1.59 -17.55 -4.00
C SER A 682 2.71 -18.00 -4.95
N HIS A 683 2.77 -17.48 -6.18
CA HIS A 683 3.86 -17.72 -7.13
C HIS A 683 5.13 -16.94 -6.76
N PHE A 684 4.98 -15.68 -6.38
CA PHE A 684 6.06 -14.76 -6.03
C PHE A 684 5.80 -14.08 -4.67
N PRO A 685 6.11 -14.74 -3.53
CA PRO A 685 5.78 -14.24 -2.19
C PRO A 685 6.43 -12.90 -1.80
N ARG A 686 7.44 -12.44 -2.55
CA ARG A 686 8.13 -11.16 -2.39
C ARG A 686 8.17 -10.35 -3.70
N GLY A 687 7.26 -10.65 -4.61
CA GLY A 687 7.23 -10.04 -5.94
C GLY A 687 7.11 -8.52 -5.89
N TYR A 688 6.34 -7.96 -4.96
CA TYR A 688 6.21 -6.51 -4.79
C TYR A 688 7.56 -5.85 -4.45
N GLU A 689 8.26 -6.35 -3.44
CA GLU A 689 9.54 -5.80 -3.04
C GLU A 689 10.56 -5.89 -4.19
N GLU A 690 10.68 -7.05 -4.81
CA GLU A 690 11.69 -7.29 -5.83
C GLU A 690 11.41 -6.52 -7.15
N ILE A 691 10.17 -6.46 -7.61
CA ILE A 691 9.81 -5.75 -8.84
C ILE A 691 9.72 -4.23 -8.61
N SER A 692 9.04 -3.76 -7.58
CA SER A 692 8.87 -2.32 -7.35
C SER A 692 10.19 -1.62 -7.06
N TYR A 693 11.08 -2.25 -6.30
CA TYR A 693 12.40 -1.69 -5.96
C TYR A 693 13.40 -1.88 -7.08
N GLN A 694 13.63 -3.13 -7.54
CA GLN A 694 14.72 -3.43 -8.46
C GLN A 694 14.40 -3.00 -9.89
N ARG A 695 13.24 -3.42 -10.45
CA ARG A 695 12.81 -2.99 -11.78
C ARG A 695 12.47 -1.51 -11.78
N GLY A 696 11.80 -0.99 -10.73
CA GLY A 696 11.52 0.44 -10.59
C GLY A 696 12.78 1.30 -10.63
N THR A 697 13.84 0.89 -9.95
CA THR A 697 15.17 1.53 -10.02
C THR A 697 15.73 1.55 -11.44
N TRP A 698 15.66 0.41 -12.15
CA TRP A 698 16.12 0.33 -13.53
C TRP A 698 15.34 1.26 -14.47
N LEU A 699 14.02 1.37 -14.29
CA LEU A 699 13.19 2.29 -15.10
C LEU A 699 13.62 3.75 -14.92
N PHE A 700 13.91 4.19 -13.68
CA PHE A 700 14.41 5.55 -13.44
C PHE A 700 15.85 5.73 -13.94
N HIS A 701 16.69 4.70 -13.85
CA HIS A 701 18.04 4.74 -14.41
C HIS A 701 18.01 4.89 -15.93
N MET A 702 17.19 4.09 -16.62
CA MET A 702 16.96 4.19 -18.07
C MET A 702 16.44 5.58 -18.44
N LEU A 703 15.41 6.07 -17.76
CA LEU A 703 14.82 7.39 -18.03
C LEU A 703 15.84 8.52 -17.87
N ARG A 704 16.67 8.51 -16.80
CA ARG A 704 17.74 9.49 -16.59
C ARG A 704 18.78 9.46 -17.71
N THR A 705 19.27 8.26 -18.03
CA THR A 705 20.39 8.10 -18.97
C THR A 705 20.00 8.41 -20.40
N MET A 706 18.81 7.99 -20.87
CA MET A 706 18.33 8.33 -22.21
C MET A 706 18.09 9.84 -22.38
N LEU A 707 17.58 10.54 -21.36
CA LEU A 707 17.42 12.00 -21.42
C LEU A 707 18.76 12.73 -21.47
N GLN A 708 19.78 12.22 -20.77
CA GLN A 708 21.14 12.79 -20.77
C GLN A 708 21.84 12.56 -22.11
N ASP A 709 21.83 11.33 -22.62
CA ASP A 709 22.49 10.95 -23.88
C ASP A 709 21.83 11.66 -25.09
N SER A 710 20.51 11.77 -25.12
CA SER A 710 19.76 12.50 -26.15
C SER A 710 20.04 14.00 -26.16
N THR A 711 20.20 14.62 -24.98
CA THR A 711 20.56 16.05 -24.87
C THR A 711 21.98 16.30 -25.41
N LEU A 712 22.91 15.36 -25.19
CA LEU A 712 24.27 15.41 -25.75
C LEU A 712 24.26 15.24 -27.28
N HIS A 713 23.37 14.43 -27.83
CA HIS A 713 23.19 14.23 -29.25
C HIS A 713 22.66 15.50 -29.92
N ASP A 714 21.63 16.13 -29.40
CA ASP A 714 20.98 17.34 -29.93
C ASP A 714 21.95 18.55 -29.94
N SER A 715 22.74 18.72 -28.87
CA SER A 715 23.76 19.77 -28.79
C SER A 715 24.86 19.63 -29.84
N ARG A 716 25.22 18.40 -30.29
CA ARG A 716 26.22 18.13 -31.33
C ARG A 716 25.70 18.41 -32.73
N LEU A 717 24.41 18.30 -32.95
CA LEU A 717 23.78 18.61 -34.26
C LEU A 717 23.68 20.14 -34.46
N HIS A 718 23.63 20.95 -33.40
CA HIS A 718 23.49 22.41 -33.49
C HIS A 718 24.81 23.18 -33.40
N ASP A 719 25.90 22.62 -32.84
CA ASP A 719 27.14 23.33 -32.55
C ASP A 719 28.39 22.60 -33.05
N SER A 720 28.81 22.84 -34.24
CA SER A 720 30.18 22.52 -34.71
C SER A 720 31.26 23.44 -34.11
N GLU A 721 30.93 24.60 -33.52
CA GLU A 721 31.85 25.58 -32.94
C GLU A 721 31.95 25.59 -31.39
N VAL A 722 30.95 25.14 -30.61
CA VAL A 722 30.97 25.17 -29.12
C VAL A 722 31.65 23.94 -28.51
N ALA A 723 31.81 22.84 -29.25
CA ALA A 723 32.50 21.62 -28.81
C ALA A 723 33.97 21.84 -28.37
N SER A 724 34.62 22.91 -28.81
CA SER A 724 36.00 23.23 -28.44
C SER A 724 36.17 23.95 -27.10
N ARG A 725 35.14 24.62 -26.59
CA ARG A 725 35.16 25.36 -25.30
C ARG A 725 34.76 24.52 -24.07
N SER A 726 33.97 23.50 -24.25
CA SER A 726 33.53 22.62 -23.15
C SER A 726 34.62 21.62 -22.65
N ARG A 727 35.73 21.43 -23.40
CA ARG A 727 36.82 20.52 -23.00
C ARG A 727 37.72 21.00 -21.88
N LYS A 728 37.59 22.24 -21.39
CA LYS A 728 38.44 22.82 -20.30
C LYS A 728 37.82 22.80 -18.90
N GLY A 729 36.55 22.43 -18.76
CA GLY A 729 35.94 22.14 -17.48
C GLY A 729 36.22 20.68 -17.09
N ARG A 730 37.03 20.44 -16.05
CA ARG A 730 37.10 19.13 -15.41
C ARG A 730 35.67 18.68 -15.08
N ALA A 731 35.17 17.69 -15.85
CA ALA A 731 33.97 16.98 -15.46
C ALA A 731 34.26 16.31 -14.10
N ASN A 732 33.68 16.82 -13.06
CA ASN A 732 33.63 16.11 -11.78
C ASN A 732 32.82 14.84 -12.07
N PRO A 733 33.31 13.63 -11.81
CA PRO A 733 32.58 12.39 -12.05
C PRO A 733 31.51 12.20 -10.97
N GLY A 734 30.51 13.08 -10.92
CA GLY A 734 29.44 13.03 -9.93
C GLY A 734 28.09 13.36 -10.55
N VAL A 735 27.02 12.98 -9.84
CA VAL A 735 25.64 13.28 -10.21
C VAL A 735 25.44 14.79 -10.32
N ASN A 736 25.05 15.27 -11.50
CA ASN A 736 24.87 16.69 -11.75
C ASN A 736 23.40 17.09 -11.60
N ALA A 737 23.11 17.96 -10.63
CA ALA A 737 21.75 18.45 -10.36
C ALA A 737 21.09 19.19 -11.55
N GLU A 738 21.87 19.65 -12.53
CA GLU A 738 21.36 20.32 -13.75
C GLU A 738 20.96 19.37 -14.89
N GLU A 739 21.07 18.06 -14.69
CA GLU A 739 20.57 17.06 -15.66
C GLU A 739 19.06 17.26 -15.92
N PRO A 740 18.57 16.99 -17.13
CA PRO A 740 17.14 17.10 -17.47
C PRO A 740 16.25 16.32 -16.50
N PHE A 741 16.66 15.13 -16.13
CA PHE A 741 15.97 14.27 -15.17
C PHE A 741 15.67 14.97 -13.83
N PHE A 742 16.68 15.57 -13.20
CA PHE A 742 16.49 16.26 -11.91
C PHE A 742 15.70 17.57 -12.05
N ARG A 743 15.82 18.27 -13.17
CA ARG A 743 14.98 19.44 -13.44
C ARG A 743 13.49 19.07 -13.48
N THR A 744 13.16 17.95 -14.14
CA THR A 744 11.78 17.46 -14.18
C THR A 744 11.30 16.99 -12.83
N LEU A 745 12.13 16.27 -12.05
CA LEU A 745 11.77 15.87 -10.69
C LEU A 745 11.50 17.05 -9.77
N ARG A 746 12.27 18.16 -9.87
CA ARG A 746 11.98 19.39 -9.13
C ARG A 746 10.63 20.00 -9.53
N LYS A 747 10.30 20.05 -10.83
CA LYS A 747 8.97 20.50 -11.32
C LYS A 747 7.85 19.62 -10.75
N ILE A 748 8.02 18.30 -10.75
CA ILE A 748 7.06 17.34 -10.18
C ILE A 748 6.87 17.62 -8.69
N ARG A 749 7.97 17.72 -7.94
CA ARG A 749 7.93 18.02 -6.50
C ARG A 749 7.20 19.34 -6.21
N GLU A 750 7.39 20.39 -6.99
CA GLU A 750 6.70 21.66 -6.82
C GLU A 750 5.20 21.56 -7.15
N ARG A 751 4.83 20.85 -8.23
CA ARG A 751 3.45 20.69 -8.71
C ARG A 751 2.61 19.83 -7.80
N TYR A 752 3.22 18.76 -7.26
CA TYR A 752 2.52 17.73 -6.48
C TYR A 752 2.86 17.73 -4.98
N ALA A 753 3.49 18.78 -4.44
CA ALA A 753 3.75 18.88 -3.01
C ALA A 753 2.44 18.79 -2.18
N GLY A 754 2.29 17.76 -1.35
CA GLY A 754 1.08 17.46 -0.59
C GLY A 754 -0.08 16.92 -1.44
N LYS A 755 0.21 16.39 -2.62
CA LYS A 755 -0.75 15.79 -3.55
C LYS A 755 -0.25 14.43 -4.05
N SER A 756 -1.17 13.66 -4.62
CA SER A 756 -0.86 12.39 -5.28
C SER A 756 -0.52 12.59 -6.76
N ILE A 757 0.38 11.75 -7.28
CA ILE A 757 0.75 11.64 -8.70
C ILE A 757 0.48 10.21 -9.18
N SER A 758 0.00 10.06 -10.41
CA SER A 758 -0.09 8.77 -11.09
C SER A 758 1.14 8.50 -11.95
N THR A 759 1.36 7.25 -12.32
CA THR A 759 2.38 6.82 -13.28
C THR A 759 2.26 7.58 -14.60
N GLN A 760 1.04 7.75 -15.10
CA GLN A 760 0.80 8.50 -16.35
C GLN A 760 1.15 9.99 -16.21
N GLU A 761 0.78 10.64 -15.10
CA GLU A 761 1.12 12.05 -14.83
C GLU A 761 2.64 12.25 -14.69
N LEU A 762 3.37 11.28 -14.11
CA LEU A 762 4.82 11.30 -14.05
C LEU A 762 5.43 11.23 -15.47
N VAL A 763 4.98 10.29 -16.31
CA VAL A 763 5.46 10.16 -17.71
C VAL A 763 5.18 11.45 -18.49
N GLN A 764 3.97 12.01 -18.38
CA GLN A 764 3.60 13.29 -19.00
C GLN A 764 4.51 14.45 -18.57
N ALA A 765 4.93 14.50 -17.31
CA ALA A 765 5.86 15.53 -16.84
C ALA A 765 7.24 15.43 -17.50
N PHE A 766 7.71 14.23 -17.85
CA PHE A 766 8.94 14.02 -18.61
C PHE A 766 8.79 14.33 -20.10
N GLU A 767 7.59 14.26 -20.67
CA GLU A 767 7.30 14.63 -22.05
C GLU A 767 7.39 16.15 -22.30
N GLU A 768 7.18 16.99 -21.25
CA GLU A 768 7.17 18.45 -21.38
C GLU A 768 8.48 19.02 -22.01
N ASP A 769 9.63 18.44 -21.69
CA ASP A 769 10.95 18.87 -22.16
C ASP A 769 11.69 17.72 -22.90
N LEU A 770 10.95 16.82 -23.57
CA LEU A 770 11.52 15.63 -24.21
C LEU A 770 12.42 16.02 -25.40
N PRO A 771 13.72 15.62 -25.42
CA PRO A 771 14.63 15.87 -26.54
C PRO A 771 14.16 15.19 -27.82
N ARG A 772 14.42 15.84 -28.97
CA ARG A 772 13.99 15.34 -30.27
C ARG A 772 14.43 13.91 -30.62
N PRO A 773 15.67 13.46 -30.29
CA PRO A 773 16.06 12.08 -30.55
C PRO A 773 15.14 11.00 -29.90
N LEU A 774 14.43 11.35 -28.85
CA LEU A 774 13.46 10.46 -28.17
C LEU A 774 12.02 10.58 -28.69
N TRP A 775 11.78 11.42 -29.70
CA TRP A 775 10.46 11.53 -30.31
C TRP A 775 10.15 10.27 -31.13
N TYR A 776 9.18 9.51 -30.65
CA TYR A 776 8.70 8.35 -31.40
C TYR A 776 7.58 8.77 -32.36
N GLU A 777 7.61 8.28 -33.61
CA GLU A 777 6.70 8.68 -34.70
C GLU A 777 6.53 10.21 -34.83
N LYS A 778 7.61 10.96 -34.63
CA LYS A 778 7.67 12.43 -34.68
C LYS A 778 6.81 13.13 -33.62
N ARG A 779 6.41 12.43 -32.56
CA ARG A 779 5.64 12.97 -31.43
C ARG A 779 6.51 13.02 -30.17
N PRO A 780 6.46 14.12 -29.37
CA PRO A 780 7.17 14.23 -28.11
C PRO A 780 6.40 13.47 -27.02
N LYS A 781 6.32 12.13 -27.18
CA LYS A 781 5.58 11.23 -26.32
C LYS A 781 6.45 10.06 -25.86
N LEU A 782 6.19 9.61 -24.62
CA LEU A 782 6.81 8.44 -24.00
C LEU A 782 5.82 7.29 -23.85
N ASP A 783 4.74 7.26 -24.64
CA ASP A 783 3.76 6.15 -24.64
C ASP A 783 4.47 4.80 -24.84
N TRP A 784 5.47 4.72 -25.73
CA TRP A 784 6.29 3.54 -25.94
C TRP A 784 7.05 3.06 -24.68
N PHE A 785 7.51 4.03 -23.84
CA PHE A 785 8.20 3.70 -22.59
C PHE A 785 7.20 3.26 -21.52
N LEU A 786 6.02 3.91 -21.47
CA LEU A 786 4.95 3.52 -20.57
C LEU A 786 4.46 2.09 -20.87
N GLU A 787 4.05 1.83 -22.10
CA GLU A 787 3.45 0.56 -22.52
C GLU A 787 4.46 -0.59 -22.54
N GLY A 788 5.67 -0.34 -23.06
CA GLY A 788 6.69 -1.38 -23.24
C GLY A 788 7.51 -1.68 -21.99
N TRP A 789 7.86 -0.67 -21.20
CA TRP A 789 8.80 -0.81 -20.07
C TRP A 789 8.14 -0.73 -18.70
N ILE A 790 7.22 0.21 -18.47
CA ILE A 790 6.54 0.38 -17.19
C ILE A 790 5.41 -0.65 -17.03
N GLU A 791 4.55 -0.82 -18.05
CA GLU A 791 3.44 -1.77 -18.09
C GLU A 791 3.81 -3.13 -18.68
N GLY A 792 5.05 -3.28 -19.18
CA GLY A 792 5.61 -4.52 -19.71
C GLY A 792 6.56 -5.21 -18.73
N THR A 793 6.89 -6.47 -19.03
CA THR A 793 7.83 -7.30 -18.25
C THR A 793 9.08 -7.70 -19.03
N ALA A 794 9.15 -7.41 -20.34
CA ALA A 794 10.25 -7.81 -21.22
C ALA A 794 11.61 -7.27 -20.75
N ILE A 795 12.64 -8.08 -20.95
CA ILE A 795 14.07 -7.74 -20.77
C ILE A 795 14.79 -8.24 -22.02
N PRO A 796 15.13 -7.36 -22.99
CA PRO A 796 15.69 -7.74 -24.28
C PRO A 796 17.13 -8.23 -24.20
N GLU A 797 17.53 -9.13 -25.11
CA GLU A 797 18.91 -9.32 -25.51
C GLU A 797 19.18 -8.42 -26.73
N LEU A 798 20.21 -7.56 -26.68
CA LEU A 798 20.55 -6.62 -27.73
C LEU A 798 21.77 -7.12 -28.53
N GLU A 799 21.64 -7.14 -29.85
CA GLU A 799 22.71 -7.49 -30.80
C GLU A 799 22.79 -6.47 -31.94
N ALA A 800 24.01 -6.14 -32.38
CA ALA A 800 24.24 -5.32 -33.57
C ALA A 800 24.66 -6.22 -34.74
N ARG A 801 23.93 -6.17 -35.86
CA ARG A 801 24.19 -6.97 -37.08
C ARG A 801 24.41 -6.11 -38.31
N GLU A 802 24.99 -6.67 -39.35
CA GLU A 802 25.19 -6.05 -40.66
C GLU A 802 25.88 -4.69 -40.60
N ILE A 803 26.83 -4.51 -39.68
CA ILE A 803 27.53 -3.23 -39.49
C ILE A 803 28.40 -2.93 -40.69
N ARG A 804 28.16 -1.76 -41.32
CA ARG A 804 28.96 -1.21 -42.44
C ARG A 804 29.41 0.20 -42.10
N ILE A 805 30.71 0.41 -42.15
CA ILE A 805 31.34 1.72 -41.95
C ILE A 805 31.82 2.21 -43.31
N THR A 806 31.30 3.35 -43.75
CA THR A 806 31.58 3.91 -45.11
C THR A 806 31.99 5.36 -44.95
N GLU A 807 33.08 5.74 -45.71
CA GLU A 807 33.51 7.14 -45.83
C GLU A 807 33.14 7.69 -47.20
N LYS A 808 32.36 8.79 -47.25
CA LYS A 808 31.98 9.48 -48.46
C LYS A 808 32.05 10.99 -48.25
N ALA A 809 32.80 11.68 -49.16
CA ALA A 809 32.99 13.13 -49.08
C ALA A 809 33.51 13.65 -47.71
N GLY A 810 34.35 12.87 -47.04
CA GLY A 810 34.93 13.24 -45.74
C GLY A 810 34.04 12.99 -44.51
N VAL A 811 32.85 12.40 -44.73
CA VAL A 811 31.91 12.00 -43.67
C VAL A 811 31.92 10.48 -43.53
N THR A 812 32.25 10.00 -42.31
CA THR A 812 32.13 8.58 -41.98
C THR A 812 30.72 8.30 -41.47
N THR A 813 30.07 7.34 -42.13
CA THR A 813 28.71 6.89 -41.79
C THR A 813 28.75 5.43 -41.37
N VAL A 814 28.09 5.12 -40.29
CA VAL A 814 27.83 3.77 -39.78
C VAL A 814 26.38 3.41 -40.03
N THR A 815 26.14 2.28 -40.67
CA THR A 815 24.81 1.68 -40.86
C THR A 815 24.81 0.26 -40.32
N GLY A 816 23.68 -0.23 -39.87
CA GLY A 816 23.51 -1.57 -39.36
C GLY A 816 22.08 -1.84 -38.90
N VAL A 817 21.87 -2.98 -38.28
CA VAL A 817 20.60 -3.40 -37.72
C VAL A 817 20.79 -3.68 -36.22
N ILE A 818 19.95 -3.10 -35.38
CA ILE A 818 19.81 -3.50 -33.95
C ILE A 818 18.73 -4.59 -33.89
N VAL A 819 19.08 -5.71 -33.29
CA VAL A 819 18.19 -6.84 -33.07
C VAL A 819 17.86 -6.91 -31.59
N GLN A 820 16.56 -6.99 -31.25
CA GLN A 820 16.04 -7.27 -29.92
C GLN A 820 15.48 -8.69 -29.90
N LYS A 821 16.01 -9.57 -29.06
CA LYS A 821 15.50 -10.94 -28.89
C LYS A 821 14.65 -11.10 -27.64
N ASP A 822 13.77 -12.08 -27.65
CA ASP A 822 12.89 -12.45 -26.54
C ASP A 822 11.99 -11.29 -26.05
N VAL A 823 11.48 -10.52 -27.01
CA VAL A 823 10.63 -9.36 -26.76
C VAL A 823 9.35 -9.40 -27.58
N PRO A 824 8.29 -8.72 -27.14
CA PRO A 824 7.13 -8.46 -27.97
C PRO A 824 7.46 -7.60 -29.20
N ASP A 825 6.69 -7.76 -30.26
CA ASP A 825 6.89 -7.06 -31.54
C ASP A 825 6.74 -5.53 -31.43
N ASP A 826 6.11 -5.04 -30.40
CA ASP A 826 5.82 -3.63 -30.11
C ASP A 826 6.76 -2.99 -29.07
N LEU A 827 7.80 -3.71 -28.61
CA LEU A 827 8.76 -3.13 -27.68
C LEU A 827 9.67 -2.12 -28.37
N VAL A 828 9.64 -0.88 -27.89
CA VAL A 828 10.59 0.18 -28.31
C VAL A 828 11.63 0.40 -27.23
N THR A 829 12.91 0.44 -27.62
CA THR A 829 14.04 0.67 -26.72
C THR A 829 14.93 1.79 -27.24
N ALA A 830 15.26 2.78 -26.42
CA ALA A 830 16.25 3.81 -26.76
C ALA A 830 17.66 3.24 -26.53
N VAL A 831 18.33 2.85 -27.62
CA VAL A 831 19.63 2.15 -27.56
C VAL A 831 20.79 3.12 -27.85
N PRO A 832 21.67 3.41 -26.86
CA PRO A 832 22.85 4.22 -27.07
C PRO A 832 23.92 3.44 -27.87
N VAL A 833 24.39 4.04 -28.97
CA VAL A 833 25.37 3.46 -29.87
C VAL A 833 26.72 4.16 -29.72
N TYR A 834 27.77 3.40 -29.51
CA TYR A 834 29.12 3.89 -29.36
C TYR A 834 30.04 3.34 -30.44
N GLY A 835 30.97 4.20 -30.91
CA GLY A 835 32.08 3.81 -31.78
C GLY A 835 33.30 3.49 -30.90
N ALA A 836 33.96 2.40 -31.25
CA ALA A 836 35.27 2.01 -30.71
C ALA A 836 36.37 2.19 -31.71
N THR A 837 37.53 2.65 -31.23
CA THR A 837 38.80 2.78 -32.00
C THR A 837 39.88 2.12 -31.15
N ALA A 838 40.77 1.35 -31.78
CA ALA A 838 41.86 0.68 -31.10
C ALA A 838 42.71 1.66 -30.25
N GLY A 839 42.82 1.40 -28.95
CA GLY A 839 43.60 2.21 -28.01
C GLY A 839 43.00 3.55 -27.58
N LYS A 840 41.75 3.87 -27.97
CA LYS A 840 41.03 5.11 -27.61
C LYS A 840 39.80 4.82 -26.78
N ALA A 841 39.32 5.86 -26.07
CA ALA A 841 38.07 5.83 -25.35
C ALA A 841 36.88 5.70 -26.33
N LEU A 842 35.80 5.03 -25.92
CA LEU A 842 34.58 4.92 -26.67
C LEU A 842 33.96 6.30 -26.95
N VAL A 843 33.46 6.51 -28.14
CA VAL A 843 32.80 7.74 -28.59
C VAL A 843 31.29 7.48 -28.73
N PHE A 844 30.46 8.24 -28.06
CA PHE A 844 29.00 8.19 -28.24
C PHE A 844 28.66 8.68 -29.65
N LEU A 845 27.96 7.89 -30.47
CA LEU A 845 27.57 8.23 -31.84
C LEU A 845 26.15 8.78 -31.93
N GLY A 846 25.25 8.28 -31.08
CA GLY A 846 23.85 8.68 -31.03
C GLY A 846 23.00 7.62 -30.33
N GLU A 847 21.73 7.92 -30.23
CA GLU A 847 20.71 7.04 -29.66
C GLU A 847 19.77 6.59 -30.80
N VAL A 848 19.41 5.32 -30.82
CA VAL A 848 18.52 4.70 -31.80
C VAL A 848 17.31 4.14 -31.08
N LEU A 849 16.13 4.58 -31.49
CA LEU A 849 14.89 3.94 -31.04
C LEU A 849 14.73 2.61 -31.81
N ALA A 850 15.07 1.51 -31.15
CA ALA A 850 14.88 0.16 -31.67
C ALA A 850 13.43 -0.25 -31.46
N ASP A 851 12.70 -0.42 -32.58
CA ASP A 851 11.27 -0.71 -32.63
C ASP A 851 11.05 -2.15 -33.10
N GLY A 852 10.51 -2.98 -32.24
CA GLY A 852 10.30 -4.40 -32.47
C GLY A 852 11.58 -5.22 -32.53
N ALA A 853 11.52 -6.37 -33.22
CA ALA A 853 12.60 -7.34 -33.24
C ALA A 853 13.86 -6.85 -33.98
N GLU A 854 13.72 -6.07 -35.09
CA GLU A 854 14.83 -5.60 -35.90
C GLU A 854 14.62 -4.15 -36.34
N THR A 855 15.63 -3.29 -36.11
CA THR A 855 15.59 -1.87 -36.50
C THR A 855 16.89 -1.47 -37.22
N GLY A 856 16.77 -1.00 -38.46
CA GLY A 856 17.88 -0.44 -39.21
C GLY A 856 18.27 0.95 -38.74
N PHE A 857 19.57 1.24 -38.62
CA PHE A 857 20.05 2.54 -38.21
C PHE A 857 21.14 3.12 -39.12
N ARG A 858 21.28 4.46 -39.05
CA ARG A 858 22.34 5.22 -39.74
C ARG A 858 22.81 6.36 -38.85
N LEU A 859 24.09 6.34 -38.46
CA LEU A 859 24.73 7.36 -37.61
C LEU A 859 25.99 7.93 -38.25
N ILE A 860 26.34 9.15 -37.91
CA ILE A 860 27.61 9.78 -38.28
C ILE A 860 28.66 9.44 -37.23
N ALA A 861 29.84 9.04 -37.65
CA ALA A 861 30.93 8.65 -36.77
C ALA A 861 32.21 9.43 -37.06
N PRO A 862 33.15 9.52 -36.13
CA PRO A 862 34.52 9.93 -36.40
C PRO A 862 35.20 8.99 -37.38
N ARG A 863 36.18 9.50 -38.17
CA ARG A 863 36.85 8.75 -39.23
C ARG A 863 37.59 7.49 -38.79
N ASP A 864 38.00 7.46 -37.54
CA ASP A 864 38.81 6.39 -36.95
C ASP A 864 38.02 5.33 -36.21
N VAL A 865 36.67 5.35 -36.28
CA VAL A 865 35.81 4.30 -35.72
C VAL A 865 35.90 3.03 -36.58
N ASP A 866 36.25 1.92 -35.95
CA ASP A 866 36.41 0.60 -36.59
C ASP A 866 35.42 -0.47 -36.07
N LYS A 867 34.77 -0.22 -34.91
CA LYS A 867 33.80 -1.14 -34.31
C LYS A 867 32.66 -0.39 -33.61
N ILE A 868 31.48 -1.00 -33.57
CA ILE A 868 30.31 -0.51 -32.85
C ILE A 868 30.08 -1.34 -31.58
N VAL A 869 29.70 -0.66 -30.52
CA VAL A 869 29.32 -1.26 -29.23
C VAL A 869 27.98 -0.67 -28.80
N LEU A 870 26.98 -1.52 -28.53
CA LEU A 870 25.69 -1.12 -27.98
C LEU A 870 25.79 -1.08 -26.44
N ASP A 871 25.29 -0.02 -25.87
CA ASP A 871 25.16 0.20 -24.42
C ASP A 871 26.38 -0.26 -23.57
N PRO A 872 27.60 0.25 -23.82
CA PRO A 872 28.77 -0.16 -23.04
C PRO A 872 28.76 0.34 -21.60
N LYS A 873 27.86 1.26 -21.26
CA LYS A 873 27.70 1.80 -19.91
C LYS A 873 26.65 1.06 -19.09
N GLN A 874 25.96 0.09 -19.70
CA GLN A 874 24.87 -0.66 -19.08
C GLN A 874 23.75 0.25 -18.55
N THR A 875 23.22 1.10 -19.44
CA THR A 875 22.17 2.06 -19.14
C THR A 875 20.77 1.50 -19.38
N ILE A 876 20.68 0.34 -20.05
CA ILE A 876 19.43 -0.34 -20.37
C ILE A 876 19.33 -1.66 -19.57
N LEU A 877 18.13 -1.96 -19.08
CA LEU A 877 17.82 -3.26 -18.49
C LEU A 877 17.76 -4.32 -19.60
N THR A 878 18.86 -5.01 -19.84
CA THR A 878 18.98 -6.08 -20.84
C THR A 878 19.30 -7.41 -20.20
N ALA A 879 19.04 -8.52 -20.89
CA ALA A 879 19.47 -9.85 -20.42
C ALA A 879 21.00 -9.88 -20.21
N PRO A 880 21.50 -10.61 -19.19
CA PRO A 880 22.93 -10.80 -18.98
C PRO A 880 23.57 -11.43 -20.21
N LYS A 881 24.77 -10.94 -20.60
CA LYS A 881 25.53 -11.50 -21.74
C LYS A 881 26.22 -12.81 -21.35
#